data_3fd4ed90d9b0d279fa395e176cb62edc
#
_entry.id   3fd4ed90d9b0d279fa395e176cb62edc
#
_cell.length_a   1.000
_cell.length_b   1.000
_cell.length_c   1.000
_cell.angle_alpha   90.00
_cell.angle_beta   90.00
_cell.angle_gamma   90.00
#
_symmetry.space_group_name_H-M   'P 1'
#
loop_
_entity.id
_entity.type
_entity.pdbx_description
1 polymer ?
#
loop_
_entity_poly.entity_id
_entity_poly.type
_entity_poly.pdbx_seq_one_letter_code
_entity_poly.pdbx_strand_id
1 'polypeptide(L)'
;MQHDLGKWLALACAGGLLAAIVAGCGGDDSTTPIPGNDAGLCGPGTTQCGATCTVTDFDPANCGACGTKCATGQVCSAGKCTTNDCNGGATKCGDKCIDNQNDPANCGACGTACPLGQVCSGGKCDLNCNGGTTRCNNVCVDSASDPANCGQCGNKCLTGFVCNAGNCDTKCGAGLTQCGQACIDPNVDPKNCGQCGNACQGGQVCSVGKCDANCAAGLTKCGLVCVDNQKDAKNCGQCGFVCSGTDKCTAGKCTPCDSTTTDCDGDGWLVSEGDCCDKPGTCGSEPKLVNPGAIEVVGNGIDDNCNAKVDLFDTEDTQACDVGLVSNSTVATDYAKAIGICHATTLTPPLKKDKTWGLIDAKLVRADGTALVDRNGHSIRPKFGAGINPLNGASIAVLSSGHASDAAQTLPGPNGGALAGGNVSYSYTPSSAVDYSTCADPLCVKDWFATANPPLKAANALPAAPNCGSSNNTATGNDSVMLVLTLRAPTNAKAFSFNSFFLSAEYPEFVCTNFNDQYVALVDTPNGTPAPIPNPVDKNLMTYTSAGQKYPIAINIAKGTNVFSVCDTASTTQACSGTNVSVQSCTLGAGSLAGTGFEKPTAGTCIIGGGTYWLTTAGNIIPGDILQLRIAIWDVGDSAFDSTALIDGFQWLANATLPGTSN
;
A
#
# COMPACT_ATOMS: atom_id res chain seq x y z
N MET A 1 -24.91 -18.84 -50.96
CA MET A 1 -23.73 -19.53 -51.51
C MET A 1 -22.75 -19.55 -50.34
N GLN A 2 -22.76 -20.56 -49.48
CA GLN A 2 -22.10 -21.86 -49.65
C GLN A 2 -20.61 -21.64 -49.93
N HIS A 3 -19.65 -22.10 -49.21
CA HIS A 3 -19.22 -23.35 -48.55
C HIS A 3 -17.80 -23.07 -48.05
N ASP A 4 -17.05 -23.72 -47.25
CA ASP A 4 -17.09 -24.97 -46.46
C ASP A 4 -15.80 -24.96 -45.59
N LEU A 5 -15.84 -25.39 -44.37
CA LEU A 5 -15.37 -26.60 -43.71
C LEU A 5 -13.95 -27.16 -44.06
N GLY A 6 -13.22 -27.47 -43.02
CA GLY A 6 -12.11 -28.44 -42.98
C GLY A 6 -11.31 -28.32 -41.70
N LYS A 7 -11.52 -28.98 -40.61
CA LYS A 7 -11.43 -30.38 -40.11
C LYS A 7 -10.08 -31.08 -40.35
N TRP A 8 -9.66 -31.79 -39.27
CA TRP A 8 -8.75 -32.92 -39.09
C TRP A 8 -7.40 -32.54 -38.44
N LEU A 9 -6.84 -33.21 -37.42
CA LEU A 9 -6.85 -34.64 -37.10
C LEU A 9 -6.41 -34.85 -35.63
N ALA A 10 -7.11 -35.73 -34.93
CA ALA A 10 -6.64 -36.40 -33.72
C ALA A 10 -5.90 -37.68 -34.13
N LEU A 11 -4.85 -38.05 -33.42
CA LEU A 11 -4.31 -39.41 -33.48
C LEU A 11 -4.05 -39.92 -32.06
N ALA A 12 -4.81 -40.91 -31.71
CA ALA A 12 -4.60 -41.76 -30.53
C ALA A 12 -3.60 -42.85 -30.86
N CYS A 13 -2.75 -43.22 -29.92
CA CYS A 13 -2.14 -44.55 -29.88
C CYS A 13 -2.20 -45.07 -28.44
N ALA A 14 -2.86 -46.20 -28.32
CA ALA A 14 -3.01 -47.01 -27.11
C ALA A 14 -1.84 -47.99 -26.96
N GLY A 15 -1.58 -48.36 -25.70
CA GLY A 15 -1.12 -49.71 -25.37
C GLY A 15 0.28 -49.80 -24.76
N GLY A 16 0.34 -50.27 -23.49
CA GLY A 16 1.51 -50.89 -22.90
C GLY A 16 1.67 -50.68 -21.39
N LEU A 17 1.09 -51.59 -20.59
CA LEU A 17 1.47 -51.79 -19.17
C LEU A 17 2.96 -52.09 -19.04
N LEU A 18 3.67 -51.55 -18.05
CA LEU A 18 4.44 -52.31 -17.06
C LEU A 18 5.03 -51.41 -15.96
N ALA A 19 5.09 -51.98 -14.80
CA ALA A 19 5.44 -51.58 -13.47
C ALA A 19 6.69 -50.72 -13.23
N ALA A 20 6.53 -49.90 -12.17
CA ALA A 20 7.47 -49.55 -11.10
C ALA A 20 8.91 -49.11 -11.47
N ILE A 21 9.27 -47.94 -10.99
CA ILE A 21 10.36 -47.74 -10.03
C ILE A 21 10.42 -46.22 -9.71
N VAL A 22 10.50 -45.91 -8.43
CA VAL A 22 10.80 -44.62 -7.84
C VAL A 22 12.21 -44.23 -8.27
N ALA A 23 12.36 -43.07 -8.91
CA ALA A 23 13.65 -42.37 -8.98
C ALA A 23 13.36 -40.87 -9.10
N GLY A 24 13.92 -40.11 -8.18
CA GLY A 24 13.84 -38.66 -8.10
C GLY A 24 14.42 -38.00 -9.35
N CYS A 25 13.77 -36.95 -9.79
CA CYS A 25 14.39 -36.02 -10.73
C CYS A 25 15.29 -35.07 -9.96
N GLY A 26 16.57 -35.36 -10.03
CA GLY A 26 17.65 -34.44 -9.77
C GLY A 26 17.66 -33.38 -10.88
N GLY A 27 17.92 -32.15 -10.46
CA GLY A 27 17.97 -30.99 -11.28
C GLY A 27 19.12 -30.98 -12.28
N ASP A 28 19.04 -30.05 -13.17
CA ASP A 28 20.21 -29.57 -13.88
C ASP A 28 20.51 -28.14 -13.48
N ASP A 29 21.73 -28.01 -13.08
CA ASP A 29 22.44 -26.87 -12.53
C ASP A 29 22.89 -25.98 -13.70
N SER A 30 22.49 -24.74 -13.72
CA SER A 30 23.30 -23.69 -14.33
C SER A 30 23.09 -22.38 -13.57
N THR A 31 24.00 -22.20 -12.66
CA THR A 31 24.18 -21.07 -11.78
C THR A 31 24.66 -19.84 -12.49
N THR A 32 23.96 -18.74 -12.35
CA THR A 32 24.58 -17.44 -12.12
C THR A 32 23.85 -16.76 -10.94
N PRO A 33 24.57 -16.29 -9.92
CA PRO A 33 23.92 -15.68 -8.76
C PRO A 33 23.54 -14.24 -9.06
N ILE A 34 22.25 -13.94 -8.94
CA ILE A 34 21.75 -12.58 -8.86
C ILE A 34 21.77 -12.19 -7.38
N PRO A 35 22.47 -11.14 -6.96
CA PRO A 35 22.34 -10.62 -5.61
C PRO A 35 21.11 -9.68 -5.57
N GLY A 36 20.03 -10.18 -5.05
CA GLY A 36 18.82 -9.40 -4.77
C GLY A 36 18.28 -9.78 -3.41
N ASN A 37 18.12 -8.83 -2.53
CA ASN A 37 17.46 -8.96 -1.24
C ASN A 37 15.98 -9.34 -1.43
N ASP A 38 15.67 -10.63 -1.41
CA ASP A 38 14.29 -11.11 -1.31
C ASP A 38 13.93 -11.43 0.15
N ALA A 39 13.48 -10.42 0.87
CA ALA A 39 12.71 -10.61 2.08
C ALA A 39 11.27 -11.02 1.67
N GLY A 40 11.07 -12.24 1.13
CA GLY A 40 9.77 -12.63 0.62
C GLY A 40 9.55 -14.12 0.32
N LEU A 41 10.54 -14.98 0.54
CA LEU A 41 10.43 -16.40 0.15
C LEU A 41 9.76 -17.31 1.18
N CYS A 42 9.50 -16.86 2.40
CA CYS A 42 8.90 -17.69 3.44
C CYS A 42 7.49 -17.24 3.78
N GLY A 43 6.57 -18.18 3.91
CA GLY A 43 5.19 -17.93 4.31
C GLY A 43 5.07 -17.32 5.72
N PRO A 44 3.88 -16.77 6.06
CA PRO A 44 3.64 -16.15 7.36
C PRO A 44 3.98 -17.07 8.53
N GLY A 45 4.67 -16.51 9.56
CA GLY A 45 5.08 -17.28 10.75
C GLY A 45 6.33 -18.14 10.57
N THR A 46 6.97 -18.08 9.40
CA THR A 46 8.23 -18.78 9.14
C THR A 46 9.40 -17.81 8.97
N THR A 47 10.59 -18.23 9.37
CA THR A 47 11.86 -17.51 9.21
C THR A 47 12.70 -18.23 8.16
N GLN A 48 13.30 -17.48 7.25
CA GLN A 48 14.20 -18.06 6.26
C GLN A 48 15.53 -18.41 6.90
N CYS A 49 15.84 -19.71 6.95
CA CYS A 49 17.10 -20.24 7.46
C CYS A 49 17.86 -20.92 6.30
N GLY A 50 18.72 -20.17 5.63
CA GLY A 50 19.36 -20.62 4.39
C GLY A 50 18.34 -20.72 3.24
N ALA A 51 18.26 -21.89 2.62
CA ALA A 51 17.31 -22.17 1.54
C ALA A 51 15.94 -22.68 2.02
N THR A 52 15.71 -22.82 3.32
CA THR A 52 14.49 -23.39 3.90
C THR A 52 13.77 -22.41 4.80
N CYS A 53 12.44 -22.39 4.72
CA CYS A 53 11.58 -21.67 5.64
C CYS A 53 11.26 -22.55 6.85
N THR A 54 11.47 -22.06 8.07
CA THR A 54 11.22 -22.80 9.29
C THR A 54 10.50 -21.97 10.34
N VAL A 55 9.71 -22.63 11.18
CA VAL A 55 9.03 -21.99 12.33
C VAL A 55 10.01 -22.02 13.50
N THR A 56 10.74 -20.94 13.71
CA THR A 56 11.78 -20.85 14.75
C THR A 56 11.25 -20.99 16.18
N ASP A 57 9.95 -20.80 16.38
CA ASP A 57 9.33 -20.98 17.70
C ASP A 57 9.23 -22.43 18.14
N PHE A 58 9.27 -23.39 17.21
CA PHE A 58 9.03 -24.79 17.49
C PHE A 58 10.03 -25.75 16.84
N ASP A 59 10.97 -25.24 16.04
CA ASP A 59 11.99 -26.06 15.40
C ASP A 59 13.21 -26.23 16.31
N PRO A 60 13.50 -27.45 16.83
CA PRO A 60 14.65 -27.66 17.72
C PRO A 60 16.02 -27.48 17.03
N ALA A 61 16.06 -27.42 15.70
CA ALA A 61 17.29 -27.14 14.96
C ALA A 61 17.53 -25.63 14.74
N ASN A 62 16.48 -24.79 14.88
CA ASN A 62 16.50 -23.36 14.65
C ASN A 62 15.71 -22.59 15.72
N CYS A 63 15.83 -22.95 16.98
CA CYS A 63 15.01 -22.46 18.07
C CYS A 63 15.28 -21.00 18.43
N GLY A 64 14.29 -20.12 18.17
CA GLY A 64 14.37 -18.68 18.38
C GLY A 64 15.17 -17.94 17.30
N ALA A 65 16.10 -18.62 16.63
CA ALA A 65 16.88 -18.08 15.51
C ALA A 65 17.48 -19.20 14.67
N CYS A 66 17.74 -18.91 13.39
CA CYS A 66 18.38 -19.88 12.48
C CYS A 66 19.69 -20.43 13.05
N GLY A 67 19.83 -21.76 13.01
CA GLY A 67 21.04 -22.46 13.48
C GLY A 67 21.16 -22.63 15.00
N THR A 68 20.24 -22.10 15.79
CA THR A 68 20.21 -22.31 17.25
C THR A 68 19.61 -23.67 17.55
N LYS A 69 20.47 -24.66 17.82
CA LYS A 69 20.07 -26.03 18.12
C LYS A 69 19.84 -26.24 19.61
N CYS A 70 18.72 -26.84 19.96
CA CYS A 70 18.48 -27.34 21.31
C CYS A 70 19.36 -28.55 21.61
N ALA A 71 19.83 -28.69 22.85
CA ALA A 71 20.62 -29.85 23.30
C ALA A 71 19.76 -31.13 23.28
N THR A 72 20.40 -32.29 23.20
CA THR A 72 19.74 -33.59 23.23
C THR A 72 18.83 -33.72 24.45
N GLY A 73 17.56 -34.02 24.23
CA GLY A 73 16.53 -34.14 25.28
C GLY A 73 15.78 -32.82 25.56
N GLN A 74 16.17 -31.70 24.95
CA GLN A 74 15.41 -30.45 24.99
C GLN A 74 14.46 -30.34 23.81
N VAL A 75 13.38 -29.59 23.98
CA VAL A 75 12.42 -29.20 22.95
C VAL A 75 12.50 -27.71 22.71
N CYS A 76 12.17 -27.25 21.50
CA CYS A 76 11.96 -25.85 21.21
C CYS A 76 10.52 -25.47 21.56
N SER A 77 10.36 -24.50 22.43
CA SER A 77 9.06 -23.99 22.86
C SER A 77 9.08 -22.48 22.91
N ALA A 78 8.25 -21.83 22.08
CA ALA A 78 8.18 -20.37 21.92
C ALA A 78 9.58 -19.73 21.73
N GLY A 79 10.39 -20.32 20.85
CA GLY A 79 11.74 -19.82 20.52
C GLY A 79 12.79 -20.03 21.61
N LYS A 80 12.55 -20.88 22.62
CA LYS A 80 13.49 -21.21 23.70
C LYS A 80 13.65 -22.72 23.87
N CYS A 81 14.89 -23.17 24.06
CA CYS A 81 15.15 -24.58 24.37
C CYS A 81 14.83 -24.87 25.85
N THR A 82 13.93 -25.82 26.10
CA THR A 82 13.48 -26.23 27.44
C THR A 82 13.64 -27.73 27.66
N THR A 83 13.86 -28.15 28.91
CA THR A 83 14.26 -29.53 29.21
C THR A 83 13.15 -30.55 29.23
N ASN A 84 11.87 -30.18 29.39
CA ASN A 84 10.79 -31.17 29.40
C ASN A 84 9.38 -30.66 29.08
N ASP A 85 9.12 -29.36 29.09
CA ASP A 85 7.76 -28.84 28.98
C ASP A 85 7.60 -27.92 27.78
N CYS A 86 6.58 -28.22 26.97
CA CYS A 86 6.10 -27.31 25.96
C CYS A 86 5.26 -26.21 26.63
N ASN A 87 5.73 -24.95 26.51
CA ASN A 87 5.00 -23.79 27.02
C ASN A 87 3.85 -23.39 26.07
N GLY A 88 2.91 -22.61 26.56
CA GLY A 88 1.85 -22.06 25.73
C GLY A 88 0.72 -23.02 25.34
N GLY A 89 0.50 -24.09 26.10
CA GLY A 89 -0.53 -25.09 25.81
C GLY A 89 -0.17 -26.06 24.70
N ALA A 90 1.06 -26.03 24.18
CA ALA A 90 1.53 -26.97 23.18
C ALA A 90 1.80 -28.35 23.79
N THR A 91 1.58 -29.40 22.99
CA THR A 91 1.79 -30.82 23.39
C THR A 91 3.15 -31.28 22.86
N LYS A 92 3.90 -32.00 23.67
CA LYS A 92 5.16 -32.60 23.25
C LYS A 92 4.90 -33.82 22.35
N CYS A 93 5.34 -33.71 21.11
CA CYS A 93 5.29 -34.79 20.12
C CYS A 93 6.69 -35.14 19.66
N GLY A 94 7.29 -36.15 20.29
CA GLY A 94 8.71 -36.48 20.08
C GLY A 94 9.64 -35.40 20.65
N ASP A 95 10.42 -34.78 19.79
CA ASP A 95 11.33 -33.69 20.10
C ASP A 95 10.77 -32.27 19.80
N LYS A 96 9.48 -32.19 19.40
CA LYS A 96 8.82 -30.94 19.01
C LYS A 96 7.64 -30.63 19.91
N CYS A 97 7.39 -29.34 20.09
CA CYS A 97 6.15 -28.84 20.68
C CYS A 97 5.15 -28.51 19.59
N ILE A 98 3.97 -29.07 19.63
CA ILE A 98 2.90 -28.95 18.64
C ILE A 98 1.66 -28.33 19.30
N ASP A 99 1.05 -27.35 18.66
CA ASP A 99 -0.26 -26.83 19.05
C ASP A 99 -1.35 -27.78 18.55
N ASN A 100 -1.66 -28.82 19.32
CA ASN A 100 -2.66 -29.82 18.96
C ASN A 100 -4.11 -29.29 19.00
N GLN A 101 -4.30 -28.02 19.36
CA GLN A 101 -5.61 -27.39 19.30
C GLN A 101 -5.92 -26.85 17.89
N ASN A 102 -4.89 -26.52 17.12
CA ASN A 102 -5.05 -25.85 15.82
C ASN A 102 -4.26 -26.53 14.68
N ASP A 103 -3.33 -27.44 14.97
CA ASP A 103 -2.55 -28.14 13.95
C ASP A 103 -3.37 -29.30 13.33
N PRO A 104 -3.74 -29.21 12.02
CA PRO A 104 -4.53 -30.26 11.38
C PRO A 104 -3.81 -31.60 11.21
N ALA A 105 -2.47 -31.63 11.34
CA ALA A 105 -1.70 -32.88 11.30
C ALA A 105 -1.58 -33.57 12.67
N ASN A 106 -1.90 -32.86 13.75
CA ASN A 106 -1.76 -33.34 15.13
C ASN A 106 -2.97 -32.95 15.99
N CYS A 107 -4.17 -32.99 15.44
CA CYS A 107 -5.39 -32.48 16.07
C CYS A 107 -5.83 -33.32 17.28
N GLY A 108 -5.84 -32.68 18.46
CA GLY A 108 -6.18 -33.33 19.74
C GLY A 108 -5.08 -34.21 20.30
N ALA A 109 -4.26 -34.85 19.45
CA ALA A 109 -3.15 -35.70 19.86
C ALA A 109 -2.06 -35.75 18.76
N CYS A 110 -0.83 -36.08 19.16
CA CYS A 110 0.29 -36.27 18.23
C CYS A 110 -0.04 -37.26 17.11
N GLY A 111 0.18 -36.89 15.86
CA GLY A 111 -0.03 -37.76 14.70
C GLY A 111 -1.49 -37.95 14.29
N THR A 112 -2.44 -37.32 14.96
CA THR A 112 -3.86 -37.38 14.58
C THR A 112 -4.15 -36.35 13.50
N ALA A 113 -4.11 -36.79 12.24
CA ALA A 113 -4.38 -35.90 11.11
C ALA A 113 -5.89 -35.77 10.84
N CYS A 114 -6.34 -34.57 10.58
CA CYS A 114 -7.71 -34.31 10.15
C CYS A 114 -7.93 -34.80 8.72
N PRO A 115 -9.13 -35.35 8.41
CA PRO A 115 -9.51 -35.69 7.04
C PRO A 115 -9.40 -34.50 6.09
N LEU A 116 -9.22 -34.82 4.80
CA LEU A 116 -9.11 -33.77 3.76
C LEU A 116 -10.33 -32.84 3.78
N GLY A 117 -10.10 -31.55 3.80
CA GLY A 117 -11.16 -30.54 3.85
C GLY A 117 -11.61 -30.15 5.26
N GLN A 118 -11.11 -30.80 6.31
CA GLN A 118 -11.35 -30.40 7.70
C GLN A 118 -10.17 -29.61 8.29
N VAL A 119 -10.46 -28.82 9.30
CA VAL A 119 -9.50 -28.04 10.10
C VAL A 119 -9.42 -28.60 11.51
N CYS A 120 -8.33 -28.34 12.20
CA CYS A 120 -8.27 -28.57 13.64
C CYS A 120 -8.81 -27.34 14.37
N SER A 121 -9.85 -27.52 15.13
CA SER A 121 -10.48 -26.45 15.90
C SER A 121 -10.72 -26.89 17.33
N GLY A 122 -9.97 -26.34 18.29
CA GLY A 122 -10.06 -26.74 19.69
C GLY A 122 -9.74 -28.22 19.95
N GLY A 123 -8.77 -28.78 19.18
CA GLY A 123 -8.35 -30.19 19.30
C GLY A 123 -9.33 -31.20 18.69
N LYS A 124 -10.24 -30.76 17.85
CA LYS A 124 -11.18 -31.62 17.11
C LYS A 124 -11.18 -31.29 15.65
N CYS A 125 -11.24 -32.31 14.79
CA CYS A 125 -11.38 -32.09 13.35
C CYS A 125 -12.82 -31.66 13.03
N ASP A 126 -12.97 -30.48 12.40
CA ASP A 126 -14.27 -29.91 12.05
C ASP A 126 -14.22 -29.32 10.65
N LEU A 127 -15.37 -29.05 10.03
CA LEU A 127 -15.48 -28.36 8.76
C LEU A 127 -15.25 -26.87 8.90
N ASN A 128 -15.49 -26.30 10.09
CA ASN A 128 -15.40 -24.88 10.40
C ASN A 128 -14.53 -24.63 11.63
N CYS A 129 -13.98 -23.42 11.71
CA CYS A 129 -13.27 -22.97 12.89
C CYS A 129 -14.26 -22.51 13.97
N ASN A 130 -14.02 -22.90 15.23
CA ASN A 130 -14.85 -22.55 16.39
C ASN A 130 -14.20 -21.43 17.22
N GLY A 131 -14.97 -20.83 18.12
CA GLY A 131 -14.44 -19.85 19.09
C GLY A 131 -14.04 -18.49 18.49
N GLY A 132 -14.61 -18.13 17.34
CA GLY A 132 -14.33 -16.84 16.71
C GLY A 132 -13.02 -16.79 15.92
N THR A 133 -12.40 -17.96 15.66
CA THR A 133 -11.21 -18.04 14.82
C THR A 133 -11.59 -18.13 13.33
N THR A 134 -10.70 -17.62 12.47
CA THR A 134 -10.86 -17.59 11.02
C THR A 134 -10.10 -18.75 10.38
N ARG A 135 -10.71 -19.40 9.38
CA ARG A 135 -10.04 -20.45 8.62
C ARG A 135 -9.07 -19.85 7.60
N CYS A 136 -7.79 -20.06 7.82
CA CYS A 136 -6.74 -19.68 6.91
C CYS A 136 -6.10 -20.94 6.32
N ASN A 137 -6.41 -21.26 5.07
CA ASN A 137 -6.11 -22.54 4.43
C ASN A 137 -6.77 -23.71 5.24
N ASN A 138 -5.98 -24.52 5.92
CA ASN A 138 -6.49 -25.63 6.74
C ASN A 138 -6.23 -25.42 8.24
N VAL A 139 -5.92 -24.20 8.66
CA VAL A 139 -5.61 -23.86 10.05
C VAL A 139 -6.59 -22.80 10.55
N CYS A 140 -7.04 -22.92 11.79
CA CYS A 140 -7.84 -21.91 12.47
C CYS A 140 -6.91 -20.91 13.16
N VAL A 141 -7.00 -19.63 12.80
CA VAL A 141 -6.21 -18.54 13.37
C VAL A 141 -7.10 -17.51 14.04
N ASP A 142 -6.63 -16.89 15.10
CA ASP A 142 -7.30 -15.72 15.68
C ASP A 142 -6.91 -14.46 14.92
N SER A 143 -7.66 -14.12 13.90
CA SER A 143 -7.38 -12.92 13.10
C SER A 143 -7.53 -11.60 13.86
N ALA A 144 -8.08 -11.61 15.06
CA ALA A 144 -8.16 -10.41 15.89
C ALA A 144 -6.82 -10.08 16.57
N SER A 145 -5.94 -11.07 16.80
CA SER A 145 -4.68 -10.89 17.52
C SER A 145 -3.44 -11.43 16.80
N ASP A 146 -3.61 -12.29 15.79
CA ASP A 146 -2.49 -12.87 15.04
C ASP A 146 -1.84 -11.85 14.09
N PRO A 147 -0.59 -11.43 14.34
CA PRO A 147 0.08 -10.43 13.48
C PRO A 147 0.41 -10.92 12.07
N ALA A 148 0.36 -12.23 11.81
CA ALA A 148 0.56 -12.80 10.49
C ALA A 148 -0.75 -12.92 9.67
N ASN A 149 -1.90 -12.81 10.34
CA ASN A 149 -3.23 -12.95 9.75
C ASN A 149 -4.21 -11.90 10.29
N CYS A 150 -3.74 -10.69 10.53
CA CYS A 150 -4.48 -9.64 11.19
C CYS A 150 -5.67 -9.14 10.36
N GLY A 151 -6.88 -9.34 10.86
CA GLY A 151 -8.13 -9.03 10.18
C GLY A 151 -8.54 -10.04 9.11
N GLN A 152 -7.56 -10.61 8.40
CA GLN A 152 -7.77 -11.60 7.33
C GLN A 152 -6.55 -12.50 7.14
N CYS A 153 -6.76 -13.64 6.48
CA CYS A 153 -5.69 -14.58 6.20
C CYS A 153 -4.56 -13.94 5.38
N GLY A 154 -3.32 -14.11 5.83
CA GLY A 154 -2.14 -13.63 5.14
C GLY A 154 -1.85 -12.12 5.29
N ASN A 155 -2.73 -11.36 5.93
CA ASN A 155 -2.48 -9.95 6.20
C ASN A 155 -1.50 -9.78 7.36
N LYS A 156 -0.22 -9.61 7.03
CA LYS A 156 0.87 -9.51 8.00
C LYS A 156 1.11 -8.06 8.41
N CYS A 157 1.05 -7.81 9.71
CA CYS A 157 1.45 -6.51 10.25
C CYS A 157 2.96 -6.28 10.07
N LEU A 158 3.33 -5.09 9.61
CA LEU A 158 4.72 -4.69 9.41
C LEU A 158 5.46 -4.60 10.75
N THR A 159 6.80 -4.65 10.69
CA THR A 159 7.66 -4.49 11.87
C THR A 159 7.37 -3.14 12.54
N GLY A 160 7.09 -3.18 13.85
CA GLY A 160 6.70 -2.01 14.64
C GLY A 160 5.19 -1.84 14.81
N PHE A 161 4.37 -2.65 14.11
CA PHE A 161 2.92 -2.68 14.27
C PHE A 161 2.47 -3.92 15.05
N VAL A 162 1.32 -3.81 15.69
CA VAL A 162 0.68 -4.89 16.43
C VAL A 162 -0.68 -5.22 15.82
N CYS A 163 -1.11 -6.48 15.91
CA CYS A 163 -2.48 -6.83 15.56
C CYS A 163 -3.42 -6.50 16.72
N ASN A 164 -4.29 -5.54 16.53
CA ASN A 164 -5.23 -5.02 17.50
C ASN A 164 -6.66 -5.15 16.98
N ALA A 165 -7.41 -6.12 17.51
CA ALA A 165 -8.80 -6.39 17.09
C ALA A 165 -8.97 -6.50 15.56
N GLY A 166 -8.00 -7.16 14.88
CA GLY A 166 -8.02 -7.36 13.44
C GLY A 166 -7.46 -6.21 12.60
N ASN A 167 -6.88 -5.19 13.23
CA ASN A 167 -6.21 -4.07 12.55
C ASN A 167 -4.73 -4.03 12.94
N CYS A 168 -3.87 -3.69 11.98
CA CYS A 168 -2.46 -3.43 12.28
C CYS A 168 -2.32 -2.00 12.81
N ASP A 169 -2.12 -1.87 14.13
CA ASP A 169 -2.01 -0.61 14.85
C ASP A 169 -0.59 -0.37 15.40
N THR A 170 -0.26 0.86 15.75
CA THR A 170 1.01 1.19 16.42
C THR A 170 1.02 0.85 17.91
N LYS A 171 -0.15 0.63 18.50
CA LYS A 171 -0.34 0.28 19.92
C LYS A 171 -1.65 -0.49 20.12
N CYS A 172 -1.73 -1.21 21.20
CA CYS A 172 -2.94 -1.93 21.58
C CYS A 172 -4.04 -0.98 22.09
N GLY A 173 -5.29 -1.37 21.82
CA GLY A 173 -6.48 -0.70 22.33
C GLY A 173 -6.59 -0.75 23.86
N ALA A 174 -7.52 0.03 24.41
CA ALA A 174 -7.76 0.09 25.86
C ALA A 174 -8.15 -1.30 26.41
N GLY A 175 -7.51 -1.71 27.51
CA GLY A 175 -7.75 -3.01 28.16
C GLY A 175 -6.94 -4.18 27.58
N LEU A 176 -6.25 -3.99 26.45
CA LEU A 176 -5.36 -4.99 25.86
C LEU A 176 -3.90 -4.75 26.27
N THR A 177 -3.13 -5.84 26.34
CA THR A 177 -1.69 -5.82 26.62
C THR A 177 -0.92 -6.22 25.35
N GLN A 178 0.13 -5.48 25.05
CA GLN A 178 1.00 -5.81 23.93
C GLN A 178 1.96 -6.94 24.30
N CYS A 179 1.86 -8.05 23.58
CA CYS A 179 2.75 -9.20 23.70
C CYS A 179 3.43 -9.45 22.33
N GLY A 180 4.64 -8.92 22.17
CA GLY A 180 5.30 -8.90 20.87
C GLY A 180 4.55 -8.00 19.88
N GLN A 181 4.10 -8.55 18.76
CA GLN A 181 3.27 -7.87 17.77
C GLN A 181 1.76 -8.18 17.91
N ALA A 182 1.34 -8.88 18.96
CA ALA A 182 -0.05 -9.20 19.24
C ALA A 182 -0.61 -8.33 20.37
N CYS A 183 -1.86 -7.89 20.21
CA CYS A 183 -2.65 -7.28 21.30
C CYS A 183 -3.58 -8.34 21.88
N ILE A 184 -3.38 -8.68 23.13
CA ILE A 184 -4.13 -9.74 23.81
C ILE A 184 -4.86 -9.21 25.05
N ASP A 185 -5.97 -9.83 25.40
CA ASP A 185 -6.61 -9.61 26.70
C ASP A 185 -6.02 -10.57 27.74
N PRO A 186 -5.18 -10.07 28.67
CA PRO A 186 -4.55 -10.94 29.69
C PRO A 186 -5.56 -11.54 30.68
N ASN A 187 -6.81 -11.05 30.70
CA ASN A 187 -7.83 -11.59 31.57
C ASN A 187 -8.42 -12.91 31.06
N VAL A 188 -8.34 -13.16 29.76
CA VAL A 188 -9.01 -14.31 29.14
C VAL A 188 -8.09 -15.15 28.25
N ASP A 189 -6.94 -14.64 27.82
CA ASP A 189 -6.00 -15.35 26.95
C ASP A 189 -5.25 -16.45 27.73
N PRO A 190 -5.47 -17.74 27.42
CA PRO A 190 -4.81 -18.82 28.15
C PRO A 190 -3.31 -18.94 27.88
N LYS A 191 -2.79 -18.34 26.81
CA LYS A 191 -1.36 -18.30 26.48
C LYS A 191 -0.61 -17.16 27.16
N ASN A 192 -1.35 -16.13 27.62
CA ASN A 192 -0.79 -14.90 28.17
C ASN A 192 -1.55 -14.43 29.43
N CYS A 193 -1.98 -15.36 30.28
CA CYS A 193 -2.87 -15.12 31.40
C CYS A 193 -2.24 -14.25 32.49
N GLY A 194 -2.76 -13.06 32.70
CA GLY A 194 -2.27 -12.05 33.63
C GLY A 194 -1.04 -11.30 33.13
N GLN A 195 -0.22 -11.91 32.28
CA GLN A 195 0.97 -11.31 31.67
C GLN A 195 1.43 -12.08 30.42
N CYS A 196 2.19 -11.41 29.54
CA CYS A 196 2.73 -12.04 28.34
C CYS A 196 3.54 -13.31 28.65
N GLY A 197 3.28 -14.38 27.92
CA GLY A 197 3.99 -15.65 28.02
C GLY A 197 3.64 -16.50 29.25
N ASN A 198 2.71 -16.04 30.10
CA ASN A 198 2.21 -16.85 31.22
C ASN A 198 1.08 -17.78 30.75
N ALA A 199 1.46 -18.94 30.27
CA ALA A 199 0.51 -19.92 29.75
C ALA A 199 -0.06 -20.81 30.84
N CYS A 200 -1.38 -20.99 30.84
CA CYS A 200 -2.08 -21.89 31.74
C CYS A 200 -1.77 -23.36 31.38
N GLN A 201 -1.56 -24.20 32.39
CA GLN A 201 -1.13 -25.59 32.27
C GLN A 201 -2.27 -26.59 32.55
N GLY A 202 -2.17 -27.81 32.04
CA GLY A 202 -2.99 -28.93 32.44
C GLY A 202 -4.51 -28.78 32.24
N GLY A 203 -4.95 -28.04 31.19
CA GLY A 203 -6.38 -27.84 30.92
C GLY A 203 -7.03 -26.74 31.76
N GLN A 204 -6.22 -25.95 32.45
CA GLN A 204 -6.66 -24.70 33.11
C GLN A 204 -7.11 -23.67 32.08
N VAL A 205 -7.98 -22.77 32.50
CA VAL A 205 -8.44 -21.62 31.74
C VAL A 205 -7.81 -20.35 32.30
N CYS A 206 -7.72 -19.30 31.47
CA CYS A 206 -7.46 -17.96 31.98
C CYS A 206 -8.79 -17.35 32.43
N SER A 207 -8.89 -17.08 33.70
CA SER A 207 -10.07 -16.46 34.31
C SER A 207 -9.66 -15.23 35.10
N VAL A 208 -10.04 -14.06 34.59
CA VAL A 208 -9.73 -12.75 35.22
C VAL A 208 -8.22 -12.62 35.53
N GLY A 209 -7.37 -12.98 34.55
CA GLY A 209 -5.90 -12.86 34.65
C GLY A 209 -5.23 -13.91 35.54
N LYS A 210 -5.93 -14.99 35.87
CA LYS A 210 -5.38 -16.11 36.67
C LYS A 210 -5.70 -17.45 36.02
N CYS A 211 -4.71 -18.33 35.98
CA CYS A 211 -4.91 -19.70 35.54
C CYS A 211 -5.66 -20.50 36.60
N ASP A 212 -6.86 -20.98 36.28
CA ASP A 212 -7.73 -21.76 37.18
C ASP A 212 -8.32 -22.98 36.44
N ALA A 213 -8.77 -23.95 37.20
CA ALA A 213 -9.47 -25.10 36.64
C ALA A 213 -10.87 -24.74 36.11
N ASN A 214 -11.49 -23.70 36.65
CA ASN A 214 -12.84 -23.23 36.35
C ASN A 214 -12.86 -21.73 36.05
N CYS A 215 -13.88 -21.32 35.31
CA CYS A 215 -14.15 -19.92 35.10
C CYS A 215 -14.73 -19.24 36.34
N ALA A 216 -14.48 -17.93 36.48
CA ALA A 216 -15.12 -17.11 37.51
C ALA A 216 -16.65 -17.12 37.36
N ALA A 217 -17.35 -16.81 38.45
CA ALA A 217 -18.82 -16.77 38.49
C ALA A 217 -19.40 -15.89 37.37
N GLY A 218 -20.38 -16.40 36.65
CA GLY A 218 -21.01 -15.70 35.52
C GLY A 218 -20.35 -15.93 34.17
N LEU A 219 -19.19 -16.60 34.13
CA LEU A 219 -18.52 -16.97 32.87
C LEU A 219 -18.67 -18.48 32.57
N THR A 220 -18.77 -18.79 31.31
CA THR A 220 -18.86 -20.18 30.79
C THR A 220 -17.50 -20.62 30.22
N LYS A 221 -17.08 -21.85 30.56
CA LYS A 221 -15.85 -22.44 30.03
C LYS A 221 -16.09 -22.93 28.60
N CYS A 222 -15.43 -22.27 27.64
CA CYS A 222 -15.45 -22.67 26.23
C CYS A 222 -14.03 -23.08 25.81
N GLY A 223 -13.74 -24.37 25.86
CA GLY A 223 -12.38 -24.88 25.67
C GLY A 223 -11.44 -24.44 26.79
N LEU A 224 -10.42 -23.65 26.44
CA LEU A 224 -9.47 -23.07 27.39
C LEU A 224 -9.76 -21.59 27.73
N VAL A 225 -10.88 -21.03 27.26
CA VAL A 225 -11.25 -19.63 27.43
C VAL A 225 -12.53 -19.50 28.25
N CYS A 226 -12.62 -18.48 29.08
CA CYS A 226 -13.82 -18.11 29.81
C CYS A 226 -14.57 -17.00 29.10
N VAL A 227 -15.83 -17.20 28.73
CA VAL A 227 -16.65 -16.26 27.98
C VAL A 227 -17.94 -15.90 28.73
N ASP A 228 -18.43 -14.69 28.57
CA ASP A 228 -19.76 -14.26 29.01
C ASP A 228 -20.79 -14.62 27.93
N ASN A 229 -21.33 -15.84 27.99
CA ASN A 229 -22.32 -16.30 27.01
C ASN A 229 -23.68 -15.59 27.08
N GLN A 230 -23.85 -14.66 28.00
CA GLN A 230 -25.04 -13.82 28.05
C GLN A 230 -24.89 -12.57 27.16
N LYS A 231 -23.64 -12.21 26.79
CA LYS A 231 -23.32 -10.97 26.05
C LYS A 231 -22.44 -11.17 24.84
N ASP A 232 -21.64 -12.24 24.82
CA ASP A 232 -20.71 -12.51 23.72
C ASP A 232 -21.45 -13.04 22.50
N ALA A 233 -21.49 -12.25 21.43
CA ALA A 233 -22.16 -12.62 20.19
C ALA A 233 -21.54 -13.85 19.48
N LYS A 234 -20.28 -14.19 19.78
CA LYS A 234 -19.59 -15.38 19.23
C LYS A 234 -19.85 -16.67 20.05
N ASN A 235 -20.40 -16.52 21.25
CA ASN A 235 -20.69 -17.63 22.17
C ASN A 235 -22.06 -17.47 22.84
N CYS A 236 -23.05 -16.97 22.11
CA CYS A 236 -24.34 -16.55 22.69
C CYS A 236 -25.18 -17.73 23.17
N GLY A 237 -25.45 -17.77 24.48
CA GLY A 237 -26.19 -18.84 25.14
C GLY A 237 -25.38 -20.11 25.34
N GLN A 238 -24.47 -20.44 24.42
CA GLN A 238 -23.59 -21.61 24.47
C GLN A 238 -22.29 -21.37 23.71
N CYS A 239 -21.24 -22.11 24.06
CA CYS A 239 -19.93 -22.02 23.38
C CYS A 239 -20.05 -22.28 21.87
N GLY A 240 -19.44 -21.38 21.07
CA GLY A 240 -19.39 -21.49 19.62
C GLY A 240 -20.71 -21.20 18.90
N PHE A 241 -21.76 -20.79 19.61
CA PHE A 241 -22.99 -20.32 18.97
C PHE A 241 -22.84 -18.85 18.61
N VAL A 242 -22.59 -18.60 17.35
CA VAL A 242 -22.36 -17.26 16.81
C VAL A 242 -23.71 -16.69 16.39
N CYS A 243 -24.01 -15.48 16.84
CA CYS A 243 -25.17 -14.75 16.35
C CYS A 243 -24.96 -14.39 14.87
N SER A 244 -26.02 -14.47 14.08
CA SER A 244 -25.97 -14.14 12.64
C SER A 244 -25.66 -12.66 12.45
N GLY A 245 -24.67 -12.40 11.61
CA GLY A 245 -24.32 -11.05 11.23
C GLY A 245 -24.02 -10.15 12.43
N THR A 246 -24.78 -9.08 12.52
CA THR A 246 -24.66 -8.03 13.53
C THR A 246 -25.67 -8.18 14.68
N ASP A 247 -26.34 -9.32 14.75
CA ASP A 247 -27.24 -9.63 15.87
C ASP A 247 -26.48 -9.53 17.21
N LYS A 248 -27.10 -8.92 18.20
CA LYS A 248 -26.51 -8.78 19.54
C LYS A 248 -26.87 -9.97 20.41
N CYS A 249 -25.94 -10.44 21.21
CA CYS A 249 -26.24 -11.38 22.26
C CYS A 249 -26.82 -10.64 23.47
N THR A 250 -28.09 -10.88 23.78
CA THR A 250 -28.77 -10.30 24.92
C THR A 250 -29.37 -11.43 25.78
N ALA A 251 -28.89 -11.55 27.01
CA ALA A 251 -29.33 -12.59 27.92
C ALA A 251 -29.25 -14.02 27.31
N GLY A 252 -28.15 -14.30 26.59
CA GLY A 252 -27.88 -15.60 25.98
C GLY A 252 -28.75 -15.94 24.76
N LYS A 253 -29.38 -14.93 24.15
CA LYS A 253 -30.15 -15.06 22.91
C LYS A 253 -29.70 -14.04 21.89
N CYS A 254 -29.56 -14.48 20.65
CA CYS A 254 -29.30 -13.56 19.55
C CYS A 254 -30.58 -12.75 19.25
N THR A 255 -30.47 -11.45 19.35
CA THR A 255 -31.54 -10.50 19.03
C THR A 255 -31.21 -9.79 17.73
N PRO A 256 -32.08 -9.84 16.72
CA PRO A 256 -31.85 -9.16 15.46
C PRO A 256 -31.67 -7.67 15.66
N CYS A 257 -30.70 -7.10 14.94
CA CYS A 257 -30.58 -5.67 14.82
C CYS A 257 -31.68 -5.12 13.91
N ASP A 258 -32.36 -4.03 14.34
CA ASP A 258 -33.35 -3.34 13.53
C ASP A 258 -32.68 -2.32 12.60
N SER A 259 -32.38 -2.73 11.39
CA SER A 259 -31.71 -1.92 10.36
C SER A 259 -32.54 -0.75 9.85
N THR A 260 -33.84 -0.66 10.19
CA THR A 260 -34.68 0.47 9.79
C THR A 260 -34.40 1.73 10.61
N THR A 261 -33.88 1.57 11.82
CA THR A 261 -33.65 2.67 12.77
C THR A 261 -32.25 2.66 13.37
N THR A 262 -31.49 1.62 13.13
CA THR A 262 -30.15 1.41 13.73
C THR A 262 -29.17 1.02 12.62
N ASP A 263 -28.00 1.65 12.63
CA ASP A 263 -26.83 1.25 11.87
C ASP A 263 -26.30 -0.07 12.47
N CYS A 264 -26.59 -1.16 11.77
CA CYS A 264 -26.35 -2.49 12.31
C CYS A 264 -24.93 -2.99 12.09
N ASP A 265 -24.24 -2.52 11.08
CA ASP A 265 -22.86 -2.92 10.76
C ASP A 265 -21.81 -1.91 11.24
N GLY A 266 -22.24 -0.71 11.63
CA GLY A 266 -21.38 0.31 12.23
C GLY A 266 -20.59 1.12 11.20
N ASP A 267 -21.05 1.17 9.95
CA ASP A 267 -20.39 1.94 8.89
C ASP A 267 -20.80 3.41 8.87
N GLY A 268 -21.81 3.76 9.68
CA GLY A 268 -22.36 5.11 9.79
C GLY A 268 -23.54 5.39 8.87
N TRP A 269 -24.01 4.44 8.06
CA TRP A 269 -25.17 4.59 7.17
C TRP A 269 -26.38 3.84 7.72
N LEU A 270 -27.57 4.27 7.34
CA LEU A 270 -28.82 3.57 7.59
C LEU A 270 -29.41 3.10 6.27
N VAL A 271 -30.19 2.03 6.29
CA VAL A 271 -30.97 1.60 5.11
C VAL A 271 -31.83 2.74 4.55
N SER A 272 -32.39 3.59 5.43
CA SER A 272 -33.15 4.78 5.02
C SER A 272 -32.31 5.89 4.37
N GLU A 273 -31.01 5.81 4.50
CA GLU A 273 -30.02 6.75 3.92
C GLU A 273 -29.37 6.19 2.64
N GLY A 274 -29.80 5.00 2.19
CA GLY A 274 -29.35 4.38 0.95
C GLY A 274 -28.41 3.20 1.14
N ASP A 275 -28.12 2.80 2.38
CA ASP A 275 -27.36 1.59 2.65
C ASP A 275 -28.14 0.35 2.16
N CYS A 276 -27.52 -0.41 1.28
CA CYS A 276 -28.08 -1.64 0.73
C CYS A 276 -27.62 -2.90 1.45
N CYS A 277 -26.70 -2.78 2.41
CA CYS A 277 -26.08 -3.90 3.09
C CYS A 277 -25.82 -3.67 4.57
N ASP A 278 -26.83 -3.57 5.37
CA ASP A 278 -26.72 -3.39 6.81
C ASP A 278 -26.62 -4.72 7.60
N LYS A 279 -26.50 -5.87 6.90
CA LYS A 279 -26.40 -7.21 7.53
C LYS A 279 -25.61 -8.20 6.66
N PRO A 280 -24.73 -9.02 7.25
CA PRO A 280 -24.04 -10.09 6.53
C PRO A 280 -24.99 -11.10 5.89
N GLY A 281 -24.58 -11.64 4.74
CA GLY A 281 -25.23 -12.77 4.09
C GLY A 281 -26.00 -12.44 2.82
N THR A 282 -26.48 -11.20 2.62
CA THR A 282 -27.09 -10.76 1.34
C THR A 282 -26.08 -10.05 0.45
N CYS A 283 -25.03 -9.51 1.03
CA CYS A 283 -24.02 -8.65 0.40
C CYS A 283 -22.59 -8.98 0.92
N GLY A 284 -22.31 -10.24 1.16
CA GLY A 284 -20.98 -10.68 1.60
C GLY A 284 -20.80 -10.77 3.12
N SER A 285 -19.56 -10.94 3.55
CA SER A 285 -19.17 -11.11 4.96
C SER A 285 -18.82 -9.79 5.67
N GLU A 286 -18.61 -8.71 4.93
CA GLU A 286 -18.17 -7.40 5.43
C GLU A 286 -19.16 -6.30 5.04
N PRO A 287 -20.38 -6.28 5.62
CA PRO A 287 -21.41 -5.32 5.23
C PRO A 287 -20.96 -3.86 5.36
N LYS A 288 -20.21 -3.54 6.39
CA LYS A 288 -19.66 -2.18 6.63
C LYS A 288 -18.80 -1.58 5.50
N LEU A 289 -18.44 -2.39 4.50
CA LEU A 289 -17.69 -1.92 3.32
C LEU A 289 -18.62 -1.66 2.13
N VAL A 290 -19.92 -1.90 2.28
CA VAL A 290 -20.96 -1.82 1.24
C VAL A 290 -21.95 -0.73 1.62
N ASN A 291 -21.81 0.46 1.05
CA ASN A 291 -22.62 1.64 1.34
C ASN A 291 -22.47 2.69 0.23
N PRO A 292 -23.32 3.72 0.15
CA PRO A 292 -23.25 4.72 -0.92
C PRO A 292 -21.95 5.51 -1.02
N GLY A 293 -21.08 5.43 -0.03
CA GLY A 293 -19.76 6.08 -0.03
C GLY A 293 -18.62 5.18 -0.50
N ALA A 294 -18.88 3.90 -0.82
CA ALA A 294 -17.90 2.94 -1.26
C ALA A 294 -17.58 3.07 -2.77
N ILE A 295 -16.46 2.48 -3.21
CA ILE A 295 -16.21 2.19 -4.62
C ILE A 295 -16.65 0.77 -4.92
N GLU A 296 -16.99 0.51 -6.19
CA GLU A 296 -17.28 -0.83 -6.67
C GLU A 296 -16.01 -1.71 -6.69
N VAL A 297 -16.08 -2.89 -6.12
CA VAL A 297 -15.01 -3.89 -6.13
C VAL A 297 -15.32 -4.94 -7.19
N VAL A 298 -14.77 -4.78 -8.37
CA VAL A 298 -15.05 -5.61 -9.54
C VAL A 298 -14.79 -7.09 -9.27
N GLY A 299 -15.77 -7.95 -9.58
CA GLY A 299 -15.65 -9.40 -9.55
C GLY A 299 -16.09 -10.06 -8.24
N ASN A 300 -16.64 -9.31 -7.27
CA ASN A 300 -17.14 -9.86 -6.02
C ASN A 300 -18.63 -10.22 -6.04
N GLY A 301 -19.39 -9.76 -7.05
CA GLY A 301 -20.81 -10.02 -7.21
C GLY A 301 -21.69 -9.22 -6.24
N ILE A 302 -21.17 -8.14 -5.67
CA ILE A 302 -21.84 -7.26 -4.71
C ILE A 302 -21.96 -5.87 -5.35
N ASP A 303 -23.05 -5.19 -5.09
CA ASP A 303 -23.25 -3.76 -5.36
C ASP A 303 -22.64 -2.99 -4.16
N ASP A 304 -21.32 -2.73 -4.23
CA ASP A 304 -20.60 -2.17 -3.08
C ASP A 304 -20.98 -0.70 -2.82
N ASN A 305 -21.33 0.06 -3.85
CA ASN A 305 -21.68 1.48 -3.74
C ASN A 305 -23.19 1.76 -3.66
N CYS A 306 -24.01 0.71 -3.62
CA CYS A 306 -25.47 0.77 -3.47
C CYS A 306 -26.19 1.58 -4.57
N ASN A 307 -25.68 1.57 -5.80
CA ASN A 307 -26.30 2.27 -6.94
C ASN A 307 -27.19 1.38 -7.81
N ALA A 308 -27.46 0.14 -7.41
CA ALA A 308 -28.21 -0.91 -8.08
C ALA A 308 -27.54 -1.48 -9.34
N LYS A 309 -26.23 -1.33 -9.48
CA LYS A 309 -25.39 -1.96 -10.50
C LYS A 309 -24.30 -2.78 -9.81
N VAL A 310 -23.89 -3.87 -10.40
CA VAL A 310 -22.96 -4.84 -9.82
C VAL A 310 -21.78 -5.06 -10.77
N ASP A 311 -20.56 -5.01 -10.25
CA ASP A 311 -19.33 -5.38 -10.96
C ASP A 311 -19.16 -4.66 -12.33
N LEU A 312 -18.99 -5.45 -13.38
CA LEU A 312 -18.77 -4.96 -14.76
C LEU A 312 -19.94 -4.16 -15.34
N PHE A 313 -21.10 -4.19 -14.72
CA PHE A 313 -22.25 -3.38 -15.12
C PHE A 313 -22.24 -1.99 -14.50
N ASP A 314 -21.42 -1.77 -13.49
CA ASP A 314 -21.11 -0.45 -12.96
C ASP A 314 -19.90 0.16 -13.66
N THR A 315 -20.16 0.87 -14.73
CA THR A 315 -19.12 1.54 -15.51
C THR A 315 -18.77 2.93 -14.97
N GLU A 316 -19.48 3.41 -13.96
CA GLU A 316 -19.28 4.76 -13.43
C GLU A 316 -17.91 4.87 -12.74
N ASP A 317 -17.46 3.81 -12.05
CA ASP A 317 -16.19 3.78 -11.34
C ASP A 317 -14.98 3.43 -12.23
N THR A 318 -15.21 2.84 -13.40
CA THR A 318 -14.16 2.33 -14.28
C THR A 318 -14.06 3.05 -15.63
N GLN A 319 -15.01 3.92 -15.96
CA GLN A 319 -15.06 4.60 -17.26
C GLN A 319 -14.02 5.70 -17.32
N ALA A 320 -13.13 5.64 -18.32
CA ALA A 320 -12.21 6.73 -18.63
C ALA A 320 -13.00 8.01 -18.96
N CYS A 321 -12.70 9.10 -18.27
CA CYS A 321 -13.39 10.40 -18.42
C CYS A 321 -12.51 11.47 -19.06
N ASP A 322 -11.35 11.08 -19.57
CA ASP A 322 -10.31 11.95 -20.11
C ASP A 322 -10.31 12.03 -21.64
N VAL A 323 -11.26 11.34 -22.29
CA VAL A 323 -11.39 11.38 -23.75
C VAL A 323 -11.86 12.78 -24.20
N GLY A 324 -11.10 13.37 -25.13
CA GLY A 324 -11.43 14.68 -25.71
C GLY A 324 -11.05 15.89 -24.86
N LEU A 325 -10.25 15.71 -23.81
CA LEU A 325 -9.68 16.82 -23.07
C LEU A 325 -8.75 17.64 -23.98
N VAL A 326 -8.81 18.97 -23.83
CA VAL A 326 -7.97 19.87 -24.64
C VAL A 326 -6.59 20.04 -24.02
N SER A 327 -5.56 19.99 -24.87
CA SER A 327 -4.16 20.01 -24.42
C SER A 327 -3.79 21.26 -23.62
N ASN A 328 -4.37 22.41 -23.91
CA ASN A 328 -4.14 23.68 -23.22
C ASN A 328 -5.27 24.05 -22.26
N SER A 329 -5.94 23.08 -21.64
CA SER A 329 -7.00 23.34 -20.67
C SER A 329 -6.49 24.19 -19.50
N THR A 330 -7.25 25.19 -19.13
CA THR A 330 -7.06 26.02 -17.94
C THR A 330 -7.98 25.57 -16.79
N VAL A 331 -8.75 24.52 -17.03
CA VAL A 331 -9.71 23.97 -16.09
C VAL A 331 -9.03 22.91 -15.25
N ALA A 332 -8.76 23.18 -14.00
CA ALA A 332 -7.99 22.29 -13.13
C ALA A 332 -8.65 20.90 -12.95
N THR A 333 -9.98 20.81 -13.02
CA THR A 333 -10.69 19.53 -12.97
C THR A 333 -10.42 18.62 -14.18
N ASP A 334 -9.97 19.18 -15.31
CA ASP A 334 -9.59 18.35 -16.46
C ASP A 334 -8.28 17.59 -16.18
N TYR A 335 -7.38 18.16 -15.35
CA TYR A 335 -6.16 17.47 -14.89
C TYR A 335 -6.49 16.31 -13.94
N ALA A 336 -7.49 16.46 -13.09
CA ALA A 336 -7.98 15.36 -12.27
C ALA A 336 -8.51 14.21 -13.14
N LYS A 337 -9.28 14.53 -14.20
CA LYS A 337 -9.75 13.52 -15.16
C LYS A 337 -8.60 12.86 -15.92
N ALA A 338 -7.60 13.67 -16.35
CA ALA A 338 -6.45 13.17 -17.09
C ALA A 338 -5.60 12.16 -16.30
N ILE A 339 -5.66 12.19 -14.98
CA ILE A 339 -4.97 11.21 -14.11
C ILE A 339 -5.87 10.07 -13.64
N GLY A 340 -7.15 10.03 -14.10
CA GLY A 340 -8.08 8.94 -13.77
C GLY A 340 -9.08 9.24 -12.65
N ILE A 341 -9.16 10.48 -12.13
CA ILE A 341 -10.16 10.85 -11.12
C ILE A 341 -11.43 11.33 -11.84
N CYS A 342 -12.33 10.39 -12.11
CA CYS A 342 -13.53 10.63 -12.92
C CYS A 342 -14.77 10.97 -12.10
N HIS A 343 -14.87 10.49 -10.88
CA HIS A 343 -16.01 10.72 -10.01
C HIS A 343 -15.89 12.08 -9.30
N ALA A 344 -16.99 12.83 -9.27
CA ALA A 344 -17.06 14.12 -8.59
C ALA A 344 -18.08 14.11 -7.46
N THR A 345 -17.79 14.82 -6.39
CA THR A 345 -18.67 14.96 -5.23
C THR A 345 -18.64 16.40 -4.72
N THR A 346 -19.39 16.68 -3.67
CA THR A 346 -19.40 18.02 -3.04
C THR A 346 -18.96 17.95 -1.58
N LEU A 347 -18.43 19.05 -1.07
CA LEU A 347 -17.95 19.11 0.32
C LEU A 347 -19.06 18.81 1.32
N THR A 348 -20.25 19.38 1.12
CA THR A 348 -21.42 19.27 1.99
C THR A 348 -22.66 18.94 1.16
N PRO A 349 -22.86 17.68 0.78
CA PRO A 349 -24.05 17.30 0.05
C PRO A 349 -25.30 17.48 0.92
N PRO A 350 -26.46 17.83 0.31
CA PRO A 350 -27.70 18.09 1.05
C PRO A 350 -28.28 16.83 1.69
N LEU A 351 -28.08 15.67 1.08
CA LEU A 351 -28.50 14.38 1.62
C LEU A 351 -27.28 13.51 1.89
N LYS A 352 -27.33 12.70 2.94
CA LYS A 352 -26.22 11.84 3.32
C LYS A 352 -25.92 10.80 2.23
N LYS A 353 -26.91 10.24 1.57
CA LYS A 353 -26.74 9.33 0.43
C LYS A 353 -25.95 9.91 -0.75
N ASP A 354 -25.90 11.25 -0.85
CA ASP A 354 -25.13 11.95 -1.89
C ASP A 354 -23.67 12.23 -1.42
N LYS A 355 -23.30 11.80 -0.20
CA LYS A 355 -21.94 11.91 0.33
C LYS A 355 -21.05 10.83 -0.25
N THR A 356 -20.98 10.79 -1.57
CA THR A 356 -20.13 9.85 -2.32
C THR A 356 -18.67 10.30 -2.33
N TRP A 357 -17.78 9.43 -2.76
CA TRP A 357 -16.37 9.71 -2.93
C TRP A 357 -16.08 10.53 -4.21
N GLY A 358 -14.84 10.99 -4.39
CA GLY A 358 -14.38 11.62 -5.62
C GLY A 358 -13.84 13.05 -5.45
N LEU A 359 -13.71 13.76 -6.57
CA LEU A 359 -13.19 15.11 -6.64
C LEU A 359 -14.20 16.12 -6.08
N ILE A 360 -13.76 16.90 -5.08
CA ILE A 360 -14.51 18.04 -4.54
C ILE A 360 -14.09 19.34 -5.23
N ASP A 361 -12.79 19.57 -5.35
CA ASP A 361 -12.22 20.79 -5.93
C ASP A 361 -10.83 20.50 -6.52
N ALA A 362 -10.47 21.26 -7.57
CA ALA A 362 -9.13 21.23 -8.15
C ALA A 362 -8.66 22.64 -8.45
N LYS A 363 -7.35 22.89 -8.25
CA LYS A 363 -6.72 24.19 -8.57
C LYS A 363 -5.39 23.97 -9.24
N LEU A 364 -5.06 24.88 -10.17
CA LEU A 364 -3.72 25.07 -10.71
C LEU A 364 -3.17 26.37 -10.15
N VAL A 365 -2.11 26.29 -9.38
CA VAL A 365 -1.48 27.42 -8.67
C VAL A 365 0.04 27.27 -8.70
N ARG A 366 0.77 28.28 -8.24
CA ARG A 366 2.21 28.17 -7.97
C ARG A 366 2.45 27.40 -6.66
N ALA A 367 3.66 26.92 -6.45
CA ALA A 367 4.01 26.19 -5.22
C ALA A 367 3.90 27.06 -3.94
N ASP A 368 3.88 28.37 -4.06
CA ASP A 368 3.58 29.32 -2.97
C ASP A 368 2.08 29.53 -2.70
N GLY A 369 1.20 28.85 -3.45
CA GLY A 369 -0.26 28.96 -3.37
C GLY A 369 -0.84 30.11 -4.20
N THR A 370 -0.04 31.00 -4.76
CA THR A 370 -0.54 32.12 -5.56
C THR A 370 -1.04 31.69 -6.95
N ALA A 371 -1.81 32.55 -7.59
CA ALA A 371 -2.39 32.26 -8.89
C ALA A 371 -1.31 32.00 -9.95
N LEU A 372 -1.51 30.97 -10.76
CA LEU A 372 -0.69 30.66 -11.91
C LEU A 372 -1.06 31.62 -13.06
N VAL A 373 -0.10 32.44 -13.50
CA VAL A 373 -0.29 33.43 -14.57
C VAL A 373 0.16 32.87 -15.91
N ASP A 374 1.28 32.14 -15.93
CA ASP A 374 1.80 31.50 -17.13
C ASP A 374 1.12 30.14 -17.37
N ARG A 375 0.78 29.88 -18.62
CA ARG A 375 0.11 28.65 -19.04
C ARG A 375 1.06 27.61 -19.62
N ASN A 376 2.33 27.93 -19.78
CA ASN A 376 3.28 27.01 -20.43
C ASN A 376 3.67 25.85 -19.53
N GLY A 377 3.59 26.02 -18.22
CA GLY A 377 3.99 25.00 -17.24
C GLY A 377 3.01 23.87 -16.98
N HIS A 378 1.87 23.82 -17.65
CA HIS A 378 0.91 22.74 -17.49
C HIS A 378 0.17 22.41 -18.78
N SER A 379 -0.11 21.13 -19.01
CA SER A 379 -0.88 20.67 -20.17
C SER A 379 -1.49 19.29 -19.94
N ILE A 380 -2.37 18.88 -20.84
CA ILE A 380 -2.90 17.52 -20.94
C ILE A 380 -2.51 16.96 -22.29
N ARG A 381 -1.88 15.78 -22.32
CA ARG A 381 -1.31 15.22 -23.55
C ARG A 381 -1.79 13.79 -23.80
N PRO A 382 -2.13 13.42 -25.05
CA PRO A 382 -2.49 12.05 -25.38
C PRO A 382 -1.27 11.11 -25.40
N LYS A 383 -0.07 11.65 -25.41
CA LYS A 383 1.23 10.99 -25.28
C LYS A 383 2.31 12.04 -25.01
N PHE A 384 3.49 11.62 -24.57
CA PHE A 384 4.66 12.47 -24.42
C PHE A 384 5.87 11.86 -25.11
N GLY A 385 6.52 12.61 -26.01
CA GLY A 385 7.54 12.05 -26.89
C GLY A 385 7.02 10.98 -27.84
N ALA A 386 7.94 10.16 -28.34
CA ALA A 386 7.61 9.09 -29.27
C ALA A 386 7.02 7.84 -28.56
N GLY A 387 7.42 7.60 -27.31
CA GLY A 387 7.20 6.32 -26.62
C GLY A 387 6.46 6.36 -25.30
N ILE A 388 6.18 7.52 -24.71
CA ILE A 388 5.49 7.59 -23.41
C ILE A 388 3.99 7.77 -23.65
N ASN A 389 3.24 6.69 -23.47
CA ASN A 389 1.79 6.67 -23.59
C ASN A 389 1.13 6.73 -22.20
N PRO A 390 -0.16 7.12 -22.14
CA PRO A 390 -0.93 6.98 -20.91
C PRO A 390 -0.89 5.55 -20.37
N LEU A 391 -0.84 5.43 -19.05
CA LEU A 391 -0.99 4.15 -18.36
C LEU A 391 -2.46 3.77 -18.21
N ASN A 392 -3.32 4.78 -18.08
CA ASN A 392 -4.75 4.61 -17.99
C ASN A 392 -5.45 5.69 -18.82
N GLY A 393 -6.60 5.36 -19.45
CA GLY A 393 -7.36 6.32 -20.24
C GLY A 393 -6.69 6.74 -21.55
N ALA A 394 -6.88 8.00 -21.93
CA ALA A 394 -6.49 8.59 -23.21
C ALA A 394 -5.50 9.76 -23.07
N SER A 395 -5.16 10.18 -21.86
CA SER A 395 -4.36 11.39 -21.63
C SER A 395 -3.49 11.29 -20.38
N ILE A 396 -2.48 12.15 -20.34
CA ILE A 396 -1.49 12.31 -19.26
C ILE A 396 -1.57 13.77 -18.81
N ALA A 397 -1.62 14.03 -17.51
CA ALA A 397 -1.40 15.37 -16.97
C ALA A 397 0.10 15.68 -16.94
N VAL A 398 0.48 16.86 -17.40
CA VAL A 398 1.87 17.29 -17.48
C VAL A 398 2.05 18.57 -16.67
N LEU A 399 2.99 18.57 -15.75
CA LEU A 399 3.46 19.74 -15.01
C LEU A 399 4.95 19.94 -15.32
N SER A 400 5.38 21.18 -15.53
CA SER A 400 6.76 21.51 -15.89
C SER A 400 7.18 22.83 -15.27
N SER A 401 8.41 22.93 -14.84
CA SER A 401 9.05 24.23 -14.53
C SER A 401 9.35 25.04 -15.79
N GLY A 402 9.30 24.38 -16.96
CA GLY A 402 9.41 25.01 -18.27
C GLY A 402 8.15 24.84 -19.12
N HIS A 403 8.32 24.32 -20.34
CA HIS A 403 7.20 24.02 -21.23
C HIS A 403 6.63 22.61 -20.98
N ALA A 404 5.36 22.53 -20.61
CA ALA A 404 4.64 21.26 -20.47
C ALA A 404 4.26 20.67 -21.84
N SER A 405 5.25 20.47 -22.71
CA SER A 405 5.09 19.88 -24.04
C SER A 405 6.36 19.16 -24.47
N ASP A 406 6.23 18.13 -25.29
CA ASP A 406 7.36 17.47 -25.92
C ASP A 406 7.88 18.25 -27.14
N ALA A 407 8.97 17.78 -27.76
CA ALA A 407 9.64 18.46 -28.87
C ALA A 407 8.77 18.66 -30.12
N ALA A 408 7.70 17.88 -30.29
CA ALA A 408 6.82 17.90 -31.45
C ALA A 408 5.45 18.56 -31.20
N GLN A 409 5.09 18.80 -29.93
CA GLN A 409 3.77 19.28 -29.55
C GLN A 409 3.70 20.82 -29.57
N THR A 410 2.49 21.34 -29.78
CA THR A 410 2.21 22.77 -29.66
C THR A 410 2.35 23.22 -28.21
N LEU A 411 2.96 24.37 -27.97
CA LEU A 411 3.07 24.98 -26.66
C LEU A 411 1.68 25.19 -26.04
N PRO A 412 1.53 24.94 -24.72
CA PRO A 412 0.24 25.07 -24.03
C PRO A 412 -0.21 26.53 -23.83
N GLY A 413 0.69 27.51 -23.96
CA GLY A 413 0.38 28.90 -23.75
C GLY A 413 -0.48 29.55 -24.85
N PRO A 414 -0.94 30.82 -24.66
CA PRO A 414 -1.88 31.47 -25.53
C PRO A 414 -1.32 31.79 -26.94
N ASN A 415 -0.01 31.82 -27.12
CA ASN A 415 0.64 32.14 -28.39
C ASN A 415 0.94 30.94 -29.26
N GLY A 416 0.55 29.74 -28.86
CA GLY A 416 0.68 28.46 -29.52
C GLY A 416 1.74 28.40 -30.62
N GLY A 417 2.80 27.63 -30.43
CA GLY A 417 3.84 27.42 -31.41
C GLY A 417 4.50 26.07 -31.22
N ALA A 418 5.22 25.57 -32.21
CA ALA A 418 6.05 24.40 -32.01
C ALA A 418 7.31 24.79 -31.23
N LEU A 419 7.70 23.94 -30.26
CA LEU A 419 9.01 24.05 -29.63
C LEU A 419 10.11 23.89 -30.70
N ALA A 420 10.87 24.91 -30.93
CA ALA A 420 12.03 24.81 -31.79
C ALA A 420 13.22 24.30 -30.96
N GLY A 421 13.48 23.02 -31.00
CA GLY A 421 14.75 22.46 -30.53
C GLY A 421 14.84 21.93 -29.12
N GLY A 422 13.73 21.59 -28.47
CA GLY A 422 13.76 20.95 -27.16
C GLY A 422 13.39 21.84 -25.99
N ASN A 423 12.85 21.21 -24.95
CA ASN A 423 12.28 21.85 -23.76
C ASN A 423 13.34 22.10 -22.66
N VAL A 424 14.37 22.86 -22.96
CA VAL A 424 15.55 22.85 -22.09
C VAL A 424 15.81 24.15 -21.35
N SER A 425 15.06 25.21 -21.62
CA SER A 425 15.18 26.47 -20.88
C SER A 425 14.02 27.41 -21.20
N TYR A 426 13.13 27.59 -20.25
CA TYR A 426 12.05 28.57 -20.33
C TYR A 426 11.75 29.14 -18.95
N SER A 427 11.84 30.45 -18.81
CA SER A 427 11.47 31.16 -17.59
C SER A 427 10.05 31.70 -17.68
N TYR A 428 9.24 31.49 -16.66
CA TYR A 428 7.90 32.03 -16.58
C TYR A 428 7.91 33.55 -16.41
N THR A 429 6.85 34.20 -16.92
CA THR A 429 6.66 35.63 -16.72
C THR A 429 5.48 35.87 -15.76
N PRO A 430 5.69 36.53 -14.61
CA PRO A 430 6.98 37.00 -14.07
C PRO A 430 7.81 35.86 -13.48
N SER A 431 9.06 35.78 -13.92
CA SER A 431 10.08 34.96 -13.25
C SER A 431 10.48 35.65 -11.95
N SER A 432 10.15 35.09 -10.81
CA SER A 432 10.62 35.58 -9.51
C SER A 432 10.88 34.41 -8.58
N ALA A 433 12.10 34.35 -8.10
CA ALA A 433 12.46 33.39 -7.06
C ALA A 433 11.60 33.61 -5.82
N VAL A 434 11.04 32.52 -5.29
CA VAL A 434 10.20 32.50 -4.09
C VAL A 434 10.83 31.59 -3.04
N ASP A 435 10.93 32.08 -1.82
CA ASP A 435 11.29 31.23 -0.67
C ASP A 435 10.07 30.46 -0.19
N TYR A 436 9.95 29.20 -0.60
CA TYR A 436 8.83 28.34 -0.25
C TYR A 436 8.81 27.91 1.22
N SER A 437 9.89 28.13 2.00
CA SER A 437 9.90 27.85 3.44
C SER A 437 9.11 28.89 4.26
N THR A 438 8.85 30.07 3.69
CA THR A 438 8.25 31.23 4.40
C THR A 438 6.95 31.75 3.79
N CYS A 439 6.47 31.16 2.69
CA CYS A 439 5.24 31.60 2.02
C CYS A 439 4.01 31.54 2.94
N ALA A 440 3.04 32.46 2.73
CA ALA A 440 1.94 32.69 3.65
C ALA A 440 0.64 31.94 3.30
N ASP A 441 0.43 31.63 2.01
CA ASP A 441 -0.80 30.97 1.55
C ASP A 441 -0.97 29.57 2.19
N PRO A 442 -2.18 29.15 2.58
CA PRO A 442 -2.42 27.84 3.14
C PRO A 442 -2.14 26.67 2.19
N LEU A 443 -2.13 26.91 0.88
CA LEU A 443 -1.77 25.90 -0.13
C LEU A 443 -0.26 25.78 -0.35
N CYS A 444 0.53 26.70 0.18
CA CYS A 444 1.97 26.73 0.03
C CYS A 444 2.64 25.44 0.53
N VAL A 445 3.72 25.02 -0.11
CA VAL A 445 4.50 23.82 0.24
C VAL A 445 5.40 23.97 1.47
N LYS A 446 5.30 25.06 2.24
CA LYS A 446 6.16 25.38 3.40
C LYS A 446 6.16 24.33 4.50
N ASP A 447 5.07 23.62 4.66
CA ASP A 447 4.94 22.58 5.68
C ASP A 447 5.91 21.41 5.43
N TRP A 448 6.23 21.12 4.18
CA TRP A 448 7.29 20.16 3.87
C TRP A 448 8.64 20.63 4.42
N PHE A 449 9.02 21.89 4.20
CA PHE A 449 10.29 22.44 4.71
C PHE A 449 10.35 22.51 6.23
N ALA A 450 9.21 22.76 6.88
CA ALA A 450 9.13 22.88 8.35
C ALA A 450 9.24 21.51 9.04
N THR A 451 8.78 20.43 8.42
CA THR A 451 8.58 19.12 9.07
C THR A 451 9.36 17.98 8.41
N ALA A 452 10.18 18.26 7.39
CA ALA A 452 10.97 17.25 6.69
C ALA A 452 11.79 16.34 7.63
N ASN A 453 11.82 15.05 7.34
CA ASN A 453 12.60 14.06 8.09
C ASN A 453 13.46 13.22 7.12
N PRO A 454 14.81 13.29 7.18
CA PRO A 454 15.59 14.03 8.17
C PRO A 454 15.36 15.55 8.09
N PRO A 455 15.44 16.28 9.21
CA PRO A 455 15.20 17.71 9.21
C PRO A 455 16.21 18.40 8.28
N LEU A 456 15.74 19.42 7.59
CA LEU A 456 16.60 20.27 6.77
C LEU A 456 17.69 20.88 7.66
N LYS A 457 18.94 20.80 7.24
CA LYS A 457 20.09 21.27 8.05
C LYS A 457 20.06 22.78 8.33
N ALA A 458 19.34 23.51 7.50
CA ALA A 458 19.05 24.92 7.69
C ALA A 458 17.58 25.16 7.35
N ALA A 459 16.98 26.24 7.85
CA ALA A 459 15.56 26.54 7.69
C ALA A 459 15.09 26.59 6.21
N ASN A 460 16.01 26.68 5.27
CA ASN A 460 15.77 26.78 3.84
C ASN A 460 16.68 25.86 3.00
N ALA A 461 17.22 24.79 3.60
CA ALA A 461 18.05 23.82 2.88
C ALA A 461 17.24 22.56 2.52
N LEU A 462 17.43 22.05 1.32
CA LEU A 462 16.85 20.77 0.88
C LEU A 462 17.66 19.58 1.38
N PRO A 463 17.05 18.39 1.59
CA PRO A 463 17.77 17.19 2.00
C PRO A 463 18.87 16.83 0.99
N ALA A 464 20.02 16.41 1.49
CA ALA A 464 21.07 15.85 0.64
C ALA A 464 20.63 14.50 0.08
N ALA A 465 20.92 14.25 -1.20
CA ALA A 465 20.71 12.95 -1.82
C ALA A 465 21.77 11.92 -1.40
N PRO A 466 21.55 10.60 -1.66
CA PRO A 466 22.56 9.58 -1.37
C PRO A 466 23.87 9.89 -2.11
N ASN A 467 24.99 9.74 -1.41
CA ASN A 467 26.33 9.93 -1.99
C ASN A 467 26.63 11.31 -2.60
N CYS A 468 25.76 12.30 -2.45
CA CYS A 468 26.08 13.70 -2.65
C CYS A 468 26.64 14.29 -1.36
N GLY A 469 27.68 15.11 -1.43
CA GLY A 469 28.11 15.92 -0.30
C GLY A 469 26.98 16.84 0.20
N SER A 470 27.26 17.65 1.21
CA SER A 470 26.32 18.69 1.63
C SER A 470 26.12 19.68 0.48
N SER A 471 25.04 19.51 -0.28
CA SER A 471 24.60 20.54 -1.25
C SER A 471 24.01 21.72 -0.46
N ASN A 472 24.32 22.93 -0.86
CA ASN A 472 23.76 24.14 -0.28
C ASN A 472 22.39 24.48 -0.92
N ASN A 473 21.59 23.48 -1.23
CA ASN A 473 20.25 23.66 -1.79
C ASN A 473 19.43 24.58 -0.90
N THR A 474 18.77 25.55 -1.50
CA THR A 474 17.91 26.49 -0.81
C THR A 474 16.45 26.12 -1.01
N ALA A 475 15.57 26.62 -0.14
CA ALA A 475 14.13 26.53 -0.34
C ALA A 475 13.61 27.54 -1.38
N THR A 476 14.50 28.32 -1.98
CA THR A 476 14.16 29.29 -3.03
C THR A 476 14.04 28.54 -4.35
N GLY A 477 12.87 28.64 -4.96
CA GLY A 477 12.57 28.05 -6.26
C GLY A 477 12.00 29.06 -7.25
N ASN A 478 12.06 28.69 -8.51
CA ASN A 478 11.59 29.43 -9.67
C ASN A 478 10.54 28.63 -10.43
N ASP A 479 9.77 29.27 -11.26
CA ASP A 479 8.95 28.70 -12.33
C ASP A 479 8.08 27.49 -11.90
N SER A 480 7.47 27.62 -10.71
CA SER A 480 6.71 26.52 -10.12
C SER A 480 5.31 26.37 -10.66
N VAL A 481 4.86 25.12 -10.74
CA VAL A 481 3.47 24.72 -11.00
C VAL A 481 3.02 23.69 -9.98
N MET A 482 1.79 23.84 -9.49
CA MET A 482 1.19 22.92 -8.53
C MET A 482 -0.26 22.62 -8.90
N LEU A 483 -0.57 21.34 -8.98
CA LEU A 483 -1.93 20.81 -9.02
C LEU A 483 -2.38 20.48 -7.60
N VAL A 484 -3.47 21.12 -7.16
CA VAL A 484 -4.09 20.87 -5.87
C VAL A 484 -5.41 20.17 -6.09
N LEU A 485 -5.59 19.00 -5.47
CA LEU A 485 -6.79 18.19 -5.52
C LEU A 485 -7.37 18.05 -4.12
N THR A 486 -8.63 18.42 -3.94
CA THR A 486 -9.39 18.13 -2.73
C THR A 486 -10.34 16.99 -3.04
N LEU A 487 -10.16 15.86 -2.36
CA LEU A 487 -10.84 14.61 -2.63
C LEU A 487 -11.60 14.14 -1.40
N ARG A 488 -12.72 13.45 -1.61
CA ARG A 488 -13.32 12.59 -0.59
C ARG A 488 -12.94 11.16 -0.87
N ALA A 489 -12.36 10.51 0.13
CA ALA A 489 -12.00 9.09 0.06
C ALA A 489 -13.24 8.19 0.05
N PRO A 490 -13.20 7.05 -0.65
CA PRO A 490 -14.22 6.02 -0.50
C PRO A 490 -14.21 5.42 0.90
N THR A 491 -15.38 4.96 1.38
CA THR A 491 -15.52 4.36 2.71
C THR A 491 -14.87 2.97 2.82
N ASN A 492 -14.66 2.30 1.71
CA ASN A 492 -14.00 0.99 1.62
C ASN A 492 -12.54 1.06 1.13
N ALA A 493 -11.96 2.26 0.98
CA ALA A 493 -10.55 2.44 0.63
C ALA A 493 -9.73 2.91 1.83
N LYS A 494 -8.46 2.47 1.93
CA LYS A 494 -7.51 2.84 3.00
C LYS A 494 -6.28 3.58 2.48
N ALA A 495 -6.07 3.58 1.17
CA ALA A 495 -4.94 4.25 0.53
C ALA A 495 -5.31 4.67 -0.90
N PHE A 496 -4.40 5.40 -1.51
CA PHE A 496 -4.41 5.70 -2.94
C PHE A 496 -3.01 5.55 -3.52
N SER A 497 -2.92 5.40 -4.83
CA SER A 497 -1.68 5.50 -5.58
C SER A 497 -1.89 6.28 -6.88
N PHE A 498 -0.80 6.80 -7.42
CA PHE A 498 -0.73 7.35 -8.77
C PHE A 498 0.65 7.10 -9.34
N ASN A 499 0.79 7.21 -10.65
CA ASN A 499 2.05 7.05 -11.35
C ASN A 499 2.58 8.39 -11.83
N SER A 500 3.90 8.53 -11.81
CA SER A 500 4.57 9.69 -12.36
C SER A 500 5.88 9.33 -13.07
N PHE A 501 6.19 10.10 -14.10
CA PHE A 501 7.46 10.01 -14.83
C PHE A 501 8.13 11.36 -14.75
N PHE A 502 9.25 11.46 -14.05
CA PHE A 502 10.00 12.69 -13.86
C PHE A 502 11.14 12.77 -14.86
N LEU A 503 11.19 13.85 -15.63
CA LEU A 503 12.19 14.17 -16.64
C LEU A 503 12.92 15.44 -16.24
N SER A 504 14.23 15.53 -16.50
CA SER A 504 14.99 16.74 -16.24
C SER A 504 16.11 16.95 -17.26
N ALA A 505 16.28 18.20 -17.68
CA ALA A 505 17.39 18.65 -18.50
C ALA A 505 18.67 18.92 -17.70
N GLU A 506 18.60 19.01 -16.37
CA GLU A 506 19.76 19.14 -15.48
C GLU A 506 20.54 17.83 -15.30
N TYR A 507 19.96 16.72 -15.69
CA TYR A 507 20.63 15.42 -15.62
C TYR A 507 21.54 15.20 -16.85
N PRO A 508 22.78 14.70 -16.68
CA PRO A 508 23.49 14.37 -15.44
C PRO A 508 24.42 15.47 -14.91
N GLU A 509 24.52 16.61 -15.61
CA GLU A 509 25.56 17.62 -15.43
C GLU A 509 25.50 18.29 -14.06
N PHE A 510 24.28 18.50 -13.55
CA PHE A 510 24.03 19.24 -12.32
C PHE A 510 23.71 18.33 -11.13
N VAL A 511 23.82 17.00 -11.28
CA VAL A 511 23.67 16.07 -10.16
C VAL A 511 24.69 16.37 -9.06
N CYS A 512 24.25 16.45 -7.81
CA CYS A 512 25.03 16.85 -6.63
C CYS A 512 25.50 18.31 -6.64
N THR A 513 24.80 19.18 -7.36
CA THR A 513 25.01 20.64 -7.33
C THR A 513 23.88 21.36 -6.60
N ASN A 514 23.87 22.69 -6.65
CA ASN A 514 22.80 23.50 -6.09
C ASN A 514 21.55 23.60 -7.00
N PHE A 515 21.64 23.10 -8.21
CA PHE A 515 20.56 23.03 -9.19
C PHE A 515 19.89 21.65 -9.02
N ASN A 516 18.95 21.57 -8.12
CA ASN A 516 18.33 20.31 -7.71
C ASN A 516 16.81 20.44 -7.74
N ASP A 517 16.28 20.50 -8.95
CA ASP A 517 14.84 20.62 -9.18
C ASP A 517 14.04 19.63 -8.38
N GLN A 518 12.95 20.10 -7.83
CA GLN A 518 12.13 19.33 -6.90
C GLN A 518 10.79 18.94 -7.51
N TYR A 519 10.41 17.71 -7.22
CA TYR A 519 9.09 17.19 -7.51
C TYR A 519 8.50 16.59 -6.24
N VAL A 520 7.42 17.17 -5.72
CA VAL A 520 6.79 16.77 -4.46
C VAL A 520 5.31 16.44 -4.63
N ALA A 521 4.82 15.53 -3.81
CA ALA A 521 3.38 15.26 -3.65
C ALA A 521 3.04 15.25 -2.16
N LEU A 522 2.44 16.33 -1.69
CA LEU A 522 2.11 16.53 -0.28
C LEU A 522 0.67 16.12 -0.03
N VAL A 523 0.45 15.22 0.94
CA VAL A 523 -0.86 14.75 1.34
C VAL A 523 -1.25 15.30 2.70
N ASP A 524 -2.40 15.95 2.77
CA ASP A 524 -3.05 16.39 4.00
C ASP A 524 -4.30 15.56 4.27
N THR A 525 -4.43 15.11 5.51
CA THR A 525 -5.63 14.47 6.06
C THR A 525 -6.12 15.30 7.26
N PRO A 526 -6.90 16.37 7.02
CA PRO A 526 -7.15 17.41 8.01
C PRO A 526 -7.89 16.94 9.25
N ASN A 527 -8.65 15.86 9.16
CA ASN A 527 -9.48 15.36 10.26
C ASN A 527 -8.80 14.26 11.07
N GLY A 528 -7.55 13.91 10.77
CA GLY A 528 -6.81 12.92 11.55
C GLY A 528 -5.62 12.32 10.82
N THR A 529 -5.03 11.32 11.44
CA THR A 529 -3.91 10.56 10.90
C THR A 529 -4.40 9.21 10.40
N PRO A 530 -4.10 8.81 9.16
CA PRO A 530 -4.46 7.49 8.65
C PRO A 530 -3.87 6.37 9.51
N ALA A 531 -4.66 5.32 9.73
CA ALA A 531 -4.28 4.12 10.45
C ALA A 531 -4.48 2.89 9.53
N PRO A 532 -3.68 1.83 9.71
CA PRO A 532 -2.65 1.63 10.75
C PRO A 532 -1.30 2.28 10.42
N ILE A 533 -1.10 2.75 9.19
CA ILE A 533 0.18 3.30 8.72
C ILE A 533 -0.01 4.80 8.42
N PRO A 534 0.60 5.69 9.20
CA PRO A 534 0.50 7.13 8.95
C PRO A 534 1.31 7.55 7.71
N ASN A 535 0.91 8.61 7.07
CA ASN A 535 1.71 9.30 6.07
C ASN A 535 2.94 9.97 6.72
N PRO A 536 3.97 10.31 5.94
CA PRO A 536 5.14 11.05 6.44
C PRO A 536 4.73 12.35 7.16
N VAL A 537 5.46 12.70 8.22
CA VAL A 537 5.18 13.93 9.01
C VAL A 537 5.36 15.19 8.17
N ASP A 538 6.30 15.17 7.21
CA ASP A 538 6.53 16.23 6.23
C ASP A 538 5.55 16.19 5.05
N LYS A 539 4.57 15.29 5.09
CA LYS A 539 3.51 15.08 4.11
C LYS A 539 3.98 14.63 2.72
N ASN A 540 5.28 14.65 2.43
CA ASN A 540 5.80 14.35 1.09
C ASN A 540 5.81 12.84 0.81
N LEU A 541 5.03 12.43 -0.17
CA LEU A 541 4.96 11.05 -0.69
C LEU A 541 6.01 10.78 -1.78
N MET A 542 6.51 11.83 -2.47
CA MET A 542 7.53 11.71 -3.51
C MET A 542 8.91 11.51 -2.85
N THR A 543 9.05 10.39 -2.17
CA THR A 543 10.28 10.00 -1.46
C THR A 543 10.66 8.57 -1.80
N TYR A 544 11.91 8.38 -2.16
CA TYR A 544 12.50 7.07 -2.42
C TYR A 544 13.37 6.62 -1.26
N THR A 545 13.24 5.36 -0.85
CA THR A 545 14.05 4.81 0.25
C THR A 545 15.27 4.09 -0.31
N SER A 546 16.47 4.58 0.06
CA SER A 546 17.73 3.94 -0.24
C SER A 546 18.52 3.71 1.04
N ALA A 547 18.99 2.47 1.26
CA ALA A 547 19.73 2.07 2.46
C ALA A 547 19.05 2.45 3.79
N GLY A 548 17.71 2.38 3.84
CA GLY A 548 16.90 2.75 5.02
C GLY A 548 16.68 4.25 5.23
N GLN A 549 17.23 5.10 4.37
CA GLN A 549 17.08 6.55 4.39
C GLN A 549 16.11 6.98 3.29
N LYS A 550 15.19 7.92 3.59
CA LYS A 550 14.28 8.52 2.61
C LYS A 550 14.90 9.78 2.01
N TYR A 551 14.76 9.90 0.70
CA TYR A 551 15.22 11.05 -0.08
C TYR A 551 14.08 11.55 -0.97
N PRO A 552 13.91 12.86 -1.16
CA PRO A 552 12.91 13.40 -2.09
C PRO A 552 13.26 13.04 -3.54
N ILE A 553 12.25 12.94 -4.39
CA ILE A 553 12.45 12.81 -5.83
C ILE A 553 12.88 14.18 -6.37
N ALA A 554 14.13 14.25 -6.78
CA ALA A 554 14.81 15.44 -7.28
C ALA A 554 15.99 14.99 -8.14
N ILE A 555 16.68 15.89 -8.81
CA ILE A 555 17.82 15.55 -9.69
C ILE A 555 18.91 14.78 -8.95
N ASN A 556 19.26 15.24 -7.76
CA ASN A 556 20.38 14.70 -6.99
C ASN A 556 20.21 13.23 -6.59
N ILE A 557 18.98 12.69 -6.56
CA ILE A 557 18.72 11.28 -6.26
C ILE A 557 19.33 10.31 -7.30
N ALA A 558 19.63 10.83 -8.50
CA ALA A 558 20.31 10.06 -9.55
C ALA A 558 21.71 9.55 -9.10
N LYS A 559 22.32 10.21 -8.11
CA LYS A 559 23.59 9.76 -7.52
C LYS A 559 23.36 8.70 -6.44
N GLY A 560 23.67 7.47 -6.73
CA GLY A 560 23.60 6.38 -5.74
C GLY A 560 22.24 5.69 -5.63
N THR A 561 21.32 5.96 -6.55
CA THR A 561 20.08 5.19 -6.72
C THR A 561 19.85 4.83 -8.18
N ASN A 562 18.96 3.87 -8.42
CA ASN A 562 18.54 3.48 -9.78
C ASN A 562 17.24 4.22 -10.21
N VAL A 563 16.86 5.28 -9.54
CA VAL A 563 15.62 6.01 -9.82
C VAL A 563 15.64 6.66 -11.20
N PHE A 564 16.76 7.30 -11.57
CA PHE A 564 16.99 7.75 -12.95
C PHE A 564 17.48 6.58 -13.79
N SER A 565 16.58 5.93 -14.49
CA SER A 565 16.85 4.72 -15.27
C SER A 565 16.77 4.93 -16.78
N VAL A 566 16.13 6.02 -17.22
CA VAL A 566 15.94 6.38 -18.64
C VAL A 566 16.93 7.49 -19.01
N CYS A 567 18.02 7.15 -19.64
CA CYS A 567 19.06 8.08 -20.06
C CYS A 567 19.96 7.46 -21.14
N ASP A 568 20.77 8.25 -21.80
CA ASP A 568 21.80 7.76 -22.71
C ASP A 568 22.98 7.18 -21.90
N THR A 569 23.41 5.96 -22.20
CA THR A 569 24.56 5.33 -21.55
C THR A 569 25.85 6.13 -21.71
N ALA A 570 26.00 6.92 -22.76
CA ALA A 570 27.09 7.86 -22.94
C ALA A 570 27.08 8.98 -21.90
N SER A 571 25.92 9.29 -21.28
CA SER A 571 25.79 10.34 -20.27
C SER A 571 26.31 9.96 -18.89
N THR A 572 26.55 8.68 -18.62
CA THR A 572 27.01 8.21 -17.30
C THR A 572 28.43 8.68 -16.91
N THR A 573 29.20 9.13 -17.88
CA THR A 573 30.60 9.52 -17.69
C THR A 573 30.98 10.86 -18.32
N GLN A 574 30.04 11.51 -19.06
CA GLN A 574 30.37 12.71 -19.83
C GLN A 574 29.98 13.98 -19.07
N ALA A 575 30.97 14.77 -18.70
CA ALA A 575 30.78 16.11 -18.17
C ALA A 575 30.82 17.13 -19.32
N CYS A 576 29.82 17.98 -19.36
CA CYS A 576 29.77 19.09 -20.28
C CYS A 576 30.39 20.39 -19.69
N SER A 577 30.40 20.54 -18.39
CA SER A 577 30.93 21.74 -17.70
C SER A 577 32.25 21.49 -16.97
N GLY A 578 32.97 20.42 -17.28
CA GLY A 578 34.28 20.07 -16.64
C GLY A 578 34.20 19.38 -15.28
N THR A 579 33.02 19.08 -14.77
CA THR A 579 32.81 18.26 -13.58
C THR A 579 32.41 16.85 -13.99
N ASN A 580 33.26 15.87 -13.70
CA ASN A 580 32.97 14.46 -13.94
C ASN A 580 32.00 13.95 -12.86
N VAL A 581 30.72 13.90 -13.15
CA VAL A 581 29.73 13.28 -12.26
C VAL A 581 29.52 11.84 -12.73
N SER A 582 30.00 10.88 -11.96
CA SER A 582 29.67 9.49 -12.18
C SER A 582 28.27 9.23 -11.61
N VAL A 583 27.28 9.09 -12.49
CA VAL A 583 25.93 8.66 -12.15
C VAL A 583 25.77 7.16 -12.38
N GLN A 584 24.74 6.55 -11.82
CA GLN A 584 24.46 5.14 -12.01
C GLN A 584 23.99 4.85 -13.46
N SER A 585 24.15 3.61 -13.89
CA SER A 585 23.85 3.20 -15.26
C SER A 585 22.40 3.44 -15.64
N CYS A 586 22.17 3.89 -16.88
CA CYS A 586 20.85 4.01 -17.51
C CYS A 586 20.30 2.61 -17.84
N THR A 587 19.64 1.97 -16.87
CA THR A 587 19.23 0.56 -16.96
C THR A 587 18.21 0.30 -18.08
N LEU A 588 17.39 1.31 -18.44
CA LEU A 588 16.37 1.23 -19.48
C LEU A 588 16.79 1.92 -20.80
N GLY A 589 17.96 2.57 -20.81
CA GLY A 589 18.48 3.27 -21.99
C GLY A 589 17.67 4.52 -22.36
N ALA A 590 17.99 5.12 -23.51
CA ALA A 590 17.43 6.40 -23.96
C ALA A 590 16.15 6.26 -24.81
N GLY A 591 15.62 5.06 -25.01
CA GLY A 591 14.49 4.83 -25.92
C GLY A 591 13.25 5.66 -25.62
N SER A 592 12.90 5.79 -24.35
CA SER A 592 11.74 6.59 -23.89
C SER A 592 11.97 8.10 -23.92
N LEU A 593 13.19 8.57 -24.12
CA LEU A 593 13.47 10.02 -24.27
C LEU A 593 13.21 10.53 -25.67
N ALA A 594 13.10 9.65 -26.67
CA ALA A 594 12.95 10.05 -28.07
C ALA A 594 11.74 10.98 -28.27
N GLY A 595 11.97 12.17 -28.79
CA GLY A 595 10.95 13.18 -29.05
C GLY A 595 10.41 13.91 -27.83
N THR A 596 10.93 13.65 -26.63
CA THR A 596 10.47 14.34 -25.40
C THR A 596 11.05 15.75 -25.26
N GLY A 597 12.17 16.05 -25.92
CA GLY A 597 12.97 17.25 -25.69
C GLY A 597 14.05 17.08 -24.61
N PHE A 598 14.08 15.92 -23.94
CA PHE A 598 15.09 15.54 -22.94
C PHE A 598 16.09 14.52 -23.48
N GLU A 599 16.03 14.20 -24.76
CA GLU A 599 17.06 13.43 -25.43
C GLU A 599 18.30 14.25 -25.72
N LYS A 600 19.45 13.59 -25.77
CA LYS A 600 20.71 14.24 -26.16
C LYS A 600 20.58 14.90 -27.53
N PRO A 601 20.72 16.22 -27.66
CA PRO A 601 20.79 16.87 -28.96
C PRO A 601 22.10 16.47 -29.66
N THR A 602 22.22 16.77 -30.92
CA THR A 602 23.33 16.42 -31.82
C THR A 602 24.71 16.48 -31.18
N ALA A 603 25.62 15.59 -31.57
CA ALA A 603 26.99 15.51 -31.04
C ALA A 603 27.68 16.89 -30.93
N GLY A 604 28.16 17.21 -29.71
CA GLY A 604 28.87 18.47 -29.41
C GLY A 604 28.09 19.49 -28.58
N THR A 605 26.82 19.22 -28.26
CA THR A 605 26.04 20.03 -27.30
C THR A 605 26.03 19.34 -25.94
N CYS A 606 26.02 20.15 -24.88
CA CYS A 606 26.17 19.69 -23.51
C CYS A 606 24.87 19.42 -22.77
N ILE A 607 23.73 19.45 -23.43
CA ILE A 607 22.44 19.15 -22.81
C ILE A 607 22.13 17.68 -23.07
N ILE A 608 22.09 16.89 -21.96
CA ILE A 608 21.83 15.47 -22.01
C ILE A 608 20.68 15.23 -21.07
N GLY A 609 19.52 15.25 -21.20
CA GLY A 609 18.48 14.99 -20.20
C GLY A 609 18.40 13.52 -19.79
N GLY A 610 17.56 13.28 -18.82
CA GLY A 610 17.26 11.94 -18.30
C GLY A 610 15.93 11.90 -17.57
N GLY A 611 15.51 10.71 -17.15
CA GLY A 611 14.27 10.53 -16.44
C GLY A 611 14.20 9.26 -15.59
N THR A 612 13.15 9.18 -14.78
CA THR A 612 12.96 8.10 -13.83
C THR A 612 12.34 6.84 -14.42
N TYR A 613 11.62 6.92 -15.53
CA TYR A 613 10.55 6.01 -15.94
C TYR A 613 9.31 6.16 -15.04
N TRP A 614 8.28 5.34 -15.25
CA TRP A 614 7.09 5.39 -14.42
C TRP A 614 7.39 4.92 -13.00
N LEU A 615 7.17 5.80 -12.03
CA LEU A 615 7.25 5.53 -10.60
C LEU A 615 5.84 5.44 -10.04
N THR A 616 5.62 4.55 -9.07
CA THR A 616 4.36 4.48 -8.33
C THR A 616 4.52 5.17 -6.98
N THR A 617 3.67 6.16 -6.73
CA THR A 617 3.60 6.89 -5.44
C THR A 617 2.31 6.55 -4.74
N ALA A 618 2.40 6.22 -3.46
CA ALA A 618 1.24 5.84 -2.65
C ALA A 618 1.18 6.59 -1.33
N GLY A 619 -0.04 6.83 -0.85
CA GLY A 619 -0.32 7.45 0.43
C GLY A 619 -1.57 6.85 1.08
N ASN A 620 -1.67 6.94 2.40
CA ASN A 620 -2.80 6.43 3.15
C ASN A 620 -3.85 7.51 3.40
N ILE A 621 -5.10 7.08 3.59
CA ILE A 621 -6.26 7.92 3.77
C ILE A 621 -7.09 7.46 4.96
N ILE A 622 -7.98 8.33 5.42
CA ILE A 622 -9.04 7.97 6.35
C ILE A 622 -10.28 7.65 5.51
N PRO A 623 -10.82 6.42 5.56
CA PRO A 623 -11.99 6.03 4.78
C PRO A 623 -13.17 7.02 4.96
N GLY A 624 -13.79 7.42 3.86
CA GLY A 624 -14.92 8.36 3.85
C GLY A 624 -14.59 9.83 4.15
N ASP A 625 -13.34 10.15 4.47
CA ASP A 625 -12.90 11.49 4.86
C ASP A 625 -12.33 12.30 3.68
N ILE A 626 -11.99 13.54 3.96
CA ILE A 626 -11.43 14.47 2.98
C ILE A 626 -9.92 14.45 3.09
N LEU A 627 -9.26 14.44 1.94
CA LEU A 627 -7.83 14.67 1.82
C LEU A 627 -7.56 15.80 0.82
N GLN A 628 -6.40 16.44 0.97
CA GLN A 628 -5.86 17.35 -0.02
C GLN A 628 -4.53 16.80 -0.53
N LEU A 629 -4.41 16.66 -1.84
CA LEU A 629 -3.17 16.23 -2.51
C LEU A 629 -2.63 17.42 -3.32
N ARG A 630 -1.40 17.85 -3.02
CA ARG A 630 -0.69 18.93 -3.68
C ARG A 630 0.51 18.36 -4.43
N ILE A 631 0.46 18.36 -5.75
CA ILE A 631 1.53 17.84 -6.62
C ILE A 631 2.22 19.05 -7.25
N ALA A 632 3.49 19.28 -6.92
CA ALA A 632 4.22 20.48 -7.32
C ALA A 632 5.60 20.16 -7.89
N ILE A 633 6.02 20.97 -8.86
CA ILE A 633 7.34 20.95 -9.46
C ILE A 633 7.88 22.38 -9.53
N TRP A 634 9.21 22.56 -9.37
CA TRP A 634 9.88 23.86 -9.51
C TRP A 634 11.38 23.69 -9.71
N ASP A 635 12.00 24.71 -10.34
CA ASP A 635 13.45 24.82 -10.47
C ASP A 635 14.09 25.34 -9.19
N VAL A 636 15.29 24.87 -8.89
CA VAL A 636 16.09 25.27 -7.75
C VAL A 636 17.43 25.83 -8.23
N GLY A 637 17.70 27.08 -7.84
CA GLY A 637 18.98 27.74 -8.13
C GLY A 637 18.91 28.73 -9.28
N ASP A 638 18.26 28.41 -10.36
CA ASP A 638 18.01 29.34 -11.49
C ASP A 638 16.63 29.08 -12.11
N SER A 639 16.43 29.43 -13.37
CA SER A 639 15.21 29.22 -14.14
C SER A 639 15.55 28.71 -15.55
N ALA A 640 16.51 27.78 -15.62
CA ALA A 640 16.99 27.18 -16.85
C ALA A 640 17.21 25.67 -16.67
N PHE A 641 17.17 24.91 -17.75
CA PHE A 641 17.27 23.45 -17.75
C PHE A 641 16.10 22.76 -17.03
N ASP A 642 14.93 23.05 -17.51
CA ASP A 642 13.64 22.68 -16.92
C ASP A 642 13.48 21.19 -16.59
N SER A 643 12.60 20.95 -15.64
CA SER A 643 12.12 19.61 -15.28
C SER A 643 10.63 19.46 -15.59
N THR A 644 10.20 18.23 -15.90
CA THR A 644 8.82 17.92 -16.26
C THR A 644 8.36 16.65 -15.56
N ALA A 645 7.15 16.67 -14.99
CA ALA A 645 6.48 15.53 -14.40
C ALA A 645 5.25 15.16 -15.24
N LEU A 646 5.20 13.91 -15.69
CA LEU A 646 4.02 13.28 -16.29
C LEU A 646 3.30 12.53 -15.18
N ILE A 647 1.99 12.68 -15.08
CA ILE A 647 1.19 12.13 -13.98
C ILE A 647 -0.01 11.40 -14.58
N ASP A 648 -0.28 10.16 -14.11
CA ASP A 648 -1.35 9.31 -14.60
C ASP A 648 -1.71 8.21 -13.60
N GLY A 649 -2.76 7.43 -13.86
CA GLY A 649 -3.06 6.17 -13.21
C GLY A 649 -3.41 6.29 -11.73
N PHE A 650 -4.17 7.31 -11.33
CA PHE A 650 -4.68 7.41 -9.96
C PHE A 650 -5.63 6.26 -9.64
N GLN A 651 -5.46 5.65 -8.47
CA GLN A 651 -6.28 4.53 -8.01
C GLN A 651 -6.53 4.62 -6.50
N TRP A 652 -7.73 4.25 -6.07
CA TRP A 652 -8.02 3.95 -4.68
C TRP A 652 -7.60 2.52 -4.34
N LEU A 653 -7.10 2.30 -3.13
CA LEU A 653 -6.62 1.01 -2.66
C LEU A 653 -7.39 0.58 -1.40
N ALA A 654 -7.94 -0.64 -1.43
CA ALA A 654 -8.69 -1.19 -0.30
C ALA A 654 -7.83 -1.40 0.96
N ASN A 655 -6.52 -1.58 0.79
CA ASN A 655 -5.59 -1.82 1.88
C ASN A 655 -4.63 -0.65 2.08
N ALA A 656 -4.27 -0.39 3.34
CA ALA A 656 -3.20 0.55 3.65
C ALA A 656 -1.87 0.07 3.07
N THR A 657 -1.02 1.01 2.68
CA THR A 657 0.27 0.74 2.03
C THR A 657 1.41 1.47 2.74
N LEU A 658 2.64 1.15 2.40
CA LEU A 658 3.79 1.96 2.80
C LEU A 658 3.79 3.26 2.02
N PRO A 659 3.66 4.44 2.69
CA PRO A 659 3.67 5.71 1.99
C PRO A 659 5.05 6.02 1.42
N GLY A 660 5.07 6.47 0.18
CA GLY A 660 6.29 6.83 -0.53
C GLY A 660 6.24 6.43 -2.00
N THR A 661 7.40 6.49 -2.65
CA THR A 661 7.57 6.22 -4.08
C THR A 661 8.45 4.99 -4.30
N SER A 662 8.07 4.15 -5.25
CA SER A 662 8.79 2.95 -5.69
C SER A 662 8.87 2.89 -7.22
N ASN A 663 9.84 2.09 -7.72
CA ASN A 663 9.97 1.78 -9.14
C ASN A 663 9.03 0.64 -9.52
#